data_9279730b3a37308426fe2c586817dc5e
#
_entry.id   9279730b3a37308426fe2c586817dc5e
#
_cell.length_a   1.000
_cell.length_b   1.000
_cell.length_c   1.000
_cell.angle_alpha   90.00
_cell.angle_beta   90.00
_cell.angle_gamma   90.00
#
_symmetry.space_group_name_H-M   'P 1'
#
loop_
_entity.id
_entity.type
_entity.pdbx_description
1 polymer ?
#
loop_
_entity_poly.entity_id
_entity_poly.type
_entity_poly.pdbx_seq_one_letter_code
_entity_poly.pdbx_strand_id
1 'polypeptide(L)'
;VARILAFDIGISSIGWAFSENDELKDCGVRIFTKVENPKTGESLALPRRLARSARKRLARRKARLNHLKHLIANEFKLNYEDYQSFDESLAKAYKGSLISPYELRFRALNELLSKQDFARVILHIAKRRGYDDIKNSDDKEKGAILKAIKQNEEKLANYQSVGEYLYKEYFQKFKENSKEFTNVRNKKESYERCIAQSFLKDELKLIFKKQREFGFSFLKKFEEEVLSVAFYKRALKDFSHLVGNCSFFTDEKRAPKNSPLAFMFVALTRIINLLNNLKNTEGILYTKDDLNALLNEVLKNGTLTYKQTKKLLGLSDDYEFKGEKGTYFIEFKKYKEFIKALGEHNLSQDDLNEIAKDITLIKDEIKLKKALAKYDLNQNQIDSLSKLEFKDHLNISFKALKLITPLMLEGKKYDEAYNELNLKVAINEDKKDFLPAFNETYYKDEVTNPVVLRAIKEYRKVLNALLKKYGKVHKINIELAREVGKNHSQRAKIEKEQNENYKAKKDAELECEKLGLKINSKNILKLRLFKEQKEFCAYSGEKIKISDLQDEKMLEIDHIYPYSRSFDDSYMNKVLVFTKQNQEKLNQTPFEAFGNDSAKWQKIEVLAKNLPTKKQKRILDKNYKDKEQKDFKDRNLNDTRYIARLVLNYTKDYLDFLPLSDDENTKLNDTQKGSKVHVEAKSGMLTSALRHTWGFSAKDRNNHLHHAIDAVIIAYANNSIVKAFSDFKKEQESNSAELYAKKISELDYKNKRKFFEPFSGFRQKVLDKIDEIFVSKPERKKPSGALHEETFRKEEEFYQSYGGKEGVLKALELGKIRKVNGKIVKNGDMFRVDIFKHKKTNKFYAVPIYTMDFALKVLPNKAVARSKKGEIKDWILMDENYEFCFSLYKDSLILIQTKDMQEPELVYFNAFTSSTVSLIVSKHDNKFETLSKNQKILFKNANEKEVIAKSIGIQNLKVFEKYIVSALGEVTKAEFRQREDFKK
;
A
#
# COMPACT_ATOMS: atom_id res chain seq x y z
N VAL A 1 -31.62 -19.44 -19.12
CA VAL A 1 -31.72 -18.17 -18.32
C VAL A 1 -30.38 -17.92 -17.70
N ALA A 2 -29.56 -17.01 -18.29
CA ALA A 2 -28.24 -16.69 -17.75
C ALA A 2 -28.33 -15.50 -16.77
N ARG A 3 -27.94 -15.71 -15.52
CA ARG A 3 -27.79 -14.66 -14.49
C ARG A 3 -26.32 -14.37 -14.33
N ILE A 4 -25.89 -13.15 -14.65
CA ILE A 4 -24.49 -12.75 -14.65
C ILE A 4 -24.30 -11.54 -13.73
N LEU A 5 -23.35 -11.63 -12.81
CA LEU A 5 -22.83 -10.49 -12.06
C LEU A 5 -21.51 -10.04 -12.65
N ALA A 6 -21.28 -8.75 -12.66
CA ALA A 6 -20.01 -8.18 -13.10
C ALA A 6 -19.50 -7.13 -12.12
N PHE A 7 -18.18 -7.05 -11.96
CA PHE A 7 -17.52 -6.16 -11.03
C PHE A 7 -16.30 -5.48 -11.64
N ASP A 8 -16.22 -4.15 -11.51
CA ASP A 8 -15.01 -3.36 -11.67
C ASP A 8 -14.45 -3.04 -10.27
N ILE A 9 -13.37 -3.71 -9.86
CA ILE A 9 -12.81 -3.61 -8.51
C ILE A 9 -11.60 -2.69 -8.50
N GLY A 10 -11.75 -1.49 -7.93
CA GLY A 10 -10.69 -0.52 -7.69
C GLY A 10 -10.16 -0.52 -6.25
N ILE A 11 -9.19 0.36 -5.99
CA ILE A 11 -8.59 0.57 -4.65
C ILE A 11 -9.49 1.38 -3.68
N SER A 12 -10.50 2.06 -4.20
CA SER A 12 -11.44 2.90 -3.44
C SER A 12 -12.87 2.86 -3.98
N SER A 13 -13.13 2.03 -4.99
CA SER A 13 -14.43 1.93 -5.65
C SER A 13 -14.70 0.51 -6.12
N ILE A 14 -15.97 0.16 -6.20
CA ILE A 14 -16.48 -1.05 -6.84
C ILE A 14 -17.68 -0.64 -7.66
N GLY A 15 -17.56 -0.78 -9.00
CA GLY A 15 -18.69 -0.80 -9.90
C GLY A 15 -19.25 -2.20 -9.97
N TRP A 16 -20.57 -2.34 -10.08
CA TRP A 16 -21.22 -3.62 -10.22
C TRP A 16 -22.38 -3.55 -11.19
N ALA A 17 -22.69 -4.66 -11.83
CA ALA A 17 -23.85 -4.80 -12.71
C ALA A 17 -24.45 -6.20 -12.58
N PHE A 18 -25.75 -6.30 -12.73
CA PHE A 18 -26.50 -7.54 -12.81
C PHE A 18 -27.30 -7.61 -14.11
N SER A 19 -27.07 -8.66 -14.88
CA SER A 19 -27.86 -8.96 -16.08
C SER A 19 -28.55 -10.32 -15.95
N GLU A 20 -29.74 -10.40 -16.51
CA GLU A 20 -30.53 -11.61 -16.57
C GLU A 20 -31.16 -11.69 -17.95
N ASN A 21 -30.99 -12.83 -18.63
CA ASN A 21 -31.48 -13.08 -20.01
C ASN A 21 -31.03 -12.02 -21.02
N ASP A 22 -29.75 -11.69 -20.99
CA ASP A 22 -29.13 -10.63 -21.80
C ASP A 22 -29.71 -9.22 -21.61
N GLU A 23 -30.56 -9.01 -20.58
CA GLU A 23 -31.11 -7.73 -20.22
C GLU A 23 -30.41 -7.16 -18.98
N LEU A 24 -30.01 -5.88 -19.03
CA LEU A 24 -29.50 -5.16 -17.85
C LEU A 24 -30.62 -4.91 -16.85
N LYS A 25 -30.58 -5.55 -15.70
CA LYS A 25 -31.58 -5.40 -14.62
C LYS A 25 -31.21 -4.29 -13.65
N ASP A 26 -29.91 -4.25 -13.22
CA ASP A 26 -29.48 -3.30 -12.21
C ASP A 26 -27.98 -3.04 -12.32
N CYS A 27 -27.53 -1.85 -11.87
CA CYS A 27 -26.13 -1.53 -11.78
C CYS A 27 -25.91 -0.44 -10.72
N GLY A 28 -24.67 -0.32 -10.21
CA GLY A 28 -24.39 0.67 -9.21
C GLY A 28 -22.91 0.82 -8.88
N VAL A 29 -22.64 1.72 -7.94
CA VAL A 29 -21.28 2.03 -7.49
C VAL A 29 -21.22 2.11 -5.98
N ARG A 30 -20.21 1.47 -5.40
CA ARG A 30 -19.84 1.64 -4.01
C ARG A 30 -18.44 2.21 -3.91
N ILE A 31 -18.31 3.35 -3.24
CA ILE A 31 -17.01 3.99 -2.97
C ILE A 31 -16.63 3.85 -1.51
N PHE A 32 -15.32 3.79 -1.23
CA PHE A 32 -14.80 3.65 0.13
C PHE A 32 -13.43 4.30 0.25
N THR A 33 -13.06 4.66 1.47
CA THR A 33 -11.79 5.34 1.71
C THR A 33 -10.61 4.39 1.61
N LYS A 34 -9.56 4.82 0.93
CA LYS A 34 -8.25 4.19 0.97
C LYS A 34 -7.73 4.14 2.41
N VAL A 35 -7.12 3.02 2.82
CA VAL A 35 -6.54 2.85 4.17
C VAL A 35 -5.07 3.28 4.24
N GLU A 36 -4.66 4.16 3.35
CA GLU A 36 -3.32 4.72 3.26
C GLU A 36 -3.34 6.25 3.18
N ASN A 37 -2.24 6.88 3.60
CA ASN A 37 -2.05 8.32 3.45
C ASN A 37 -1.83 8.65 1.96
N PRO A 38 -2.59 9.59 1.36
CA PRO A 38 -2.45 9.93 -0.05
C PRO A 38 -1.06 10.45 -0.44
N LYS A 39 -0.36 11.12 0.48
CA LYS A 39 0.96 11.71 0.23
C LYS A 39 2.11 10.72 0.43
N THR A 40 2.07 9.92 1.50
CA THR A 40 3.20 9.06 1.89
C THR A 40 2.98 7.58 1.55
N GLY A 41 1.74 7.17 1.27
CA GLY A 41 1.37 5.76 1.06
C GLY A 41 1.43 4.91 2.33
N GLU A 42 1.71 5.51 3.46
CA GLU A 42 1.74 4.79 4.73
C GLU A 42 0.34 4.43 5.22
N SER A 43 0.24 3.32 5.92
CA SER A 43 -1.03 2.92 6.55
C SER A 43 -1.53 4.01 7.49
N LEU A 44 -2.81 4.40 7.40
CA LEU A 44 -3.45 5.34 8.33
C LEU A 44 -3.37 4.90 9.80
N ALA A 45 -3.13 3.62 10.07
CA ALA A 45 -2.89 3.10 11.41
C ALA A 45 -1.45 3.29 11.91
N LEU A 46 -0.49 3.66 11.05
CA LEU A 46 0.93 3.78 11.41
C LEU A 46 1.19 4.83 12.48
N PRO A 47 0.71 6.08 12.39
CA PRO A 47 0.94 7.09 13.42
C PRO A 47 0.46 6.64 14.81
N ARG A 48 -0.72 6.01 14.86
CA ARG A 48 -1.28 5.47 16.11
C ARG A 48 -0.44 4.33 16.69
N ARG A 49 0.11 3.45 15.82
CA ARG A 49 1.02 2.37 16.26
C ARG A 49 2.32 2.92 16.81
N LEU A 50 2.91 3.91 16.13
CA LEU A 50 4.14 4.58 16.55
C LEU A 50 3.94 5.30 17.89
N ALA A 51 2.89 6.09 18.04
CA ALA A 51 2.56 6.77 19.27
C ALA A 51 2.33 5.80 20.45
N ARG A 52 1.63 4.68 20.21
CA ARG A 52 1.45 3.61 21.22
C ARG A 52 2.79 3.00 21.62
N SER A 53 3.65 2.70 20.67
CA SER A 53 4.97 2.13 20.93
C SER A 53 5.86 3.10 21.71
N ALA A 54 5.82 4.39 21.37
CA ALA A 54 6.53 5.44 22.11
C ALA A 54 6.04 5.55 23.56
N ARG A 55 4.72 5.64 23.79
CA ARG A 55 4.14 5.66 25.14
C ARG A 55 4.54 4.44 25.97
N LYS A 56 4.45 3.23 25.39
CA LYS A 56 4.86 2.00 26.10
C LYS A 56 6.34 1.99 26.45
N ARG A 57 7.19 2.49 25.56
CA ARG A 57 8.63 2.60 25.78
C ARG A 57 8.93 3.60 26.91
N LEU A 58 8.31 4.77 26.91
CA LEU A 58 8.46 5.78 27.96
C LEU A 58 7.92 5.29 29.31
N ALA A 59 6.76 4.66 29.34
CA ALA A 59 6.19 4.08 30.57
C ALA A 59 7.11 3.01 31.19
N ARG A 60 7.67 2.11 30.37
CA ARG A 60 8.64 1.10 30.83
C ARG A 60 9.92 1.73 31.36
N ARG A 61 10.42 2.76 30.69
CA ARG A 61 11.59 3.53 31.17
C ARG A 61 11.32 4.16 32.53
N LYS A 62 10.16 4.82 32.68
CA LYS A 62 9.74 5.43 33.95
C LYS A 62 9.63 4.38 35.06
N ALA A 63 8.93 3.28 34.83
CA ALA A 63 8.77 2.19 35.81
C ALA A 63 10.12 1.62 36.26
N ARG A 64 11.04 1.35 35.32
CA ARG A 64 12.39 0.86 35.63
C ARG A 64 13.19 1.84 36.48
N LEU A 65 13.20 3.13 36.12
CA LEU A 65 13.93 4.14 36.86
C LEU A 65 13.33 4.38 38.26
N ASN A 66 12.00 4.32 38.38
CA ASN A 66 11.33 4.42 39.69
C ASN A 66 11.70 3.22 40.58
N HIS A 67 11.67 1.98 40.03
CA HIS A 67 12.10 0.80 40.78
C HIS A 67 13.53 0.94 41.26
N LEU A 68 14.44 1.38 40.38
CA LEU A 68 15.83 1.60 40.76
C LEU A 68 16.00 2.69 41.84
N LYS A 69 15.22 3.78 41.78
CA LYS A 69 15.22 4.83 42.78
C LYS A 69 14.80 4.30 44.16
N HIS A 70 13.80 3.42 44.21
CA HIS A 70 13.40 2.78 45.48
C HIS A 70 14.47 1.85 46.02
N LEU A 71 15.14 1.06 45.20
CA LEU A 71 16.26 0.21 45.64
C LEU A 71 17.38 1.04 46.25
N ILE A 72 17.78 2.15 45.61
CA ILE A 72 18.83 3.06 46.08
C ILE A 72 18.41 3.73 47.40
N ALA A 73 17.14 4.21 47.51
CA ALA A 73 16.63 4.86 48.73
C ALA A 73 16.71 3.91 49.92
N ASN A 74 16.29 2.67 49.72
CA ASN A 74 16.28 1.67 50.80
C ASN A 74 17.72 1.31 51.27
N GLU A 75 18.64 1.05 50.32
CA GLU A 75 20.01 0.66 50.65
C GLU A 75 20.81 1.80 51.28
N PHE A 76 20.73 3.00 50.70
CA PHE A 76 21.52 4.16 51.17
C PHE A 76 20.84 4.94 52.29
N LYS A 77 19.62 4.57 52.66
CA LYS A 77 18.80 5.31 53.66
C LYS A 77 18.64 6.78 53.30
N LEU A 78 18.31 7.05 52.03
CA LEU A 78 18.06 8.39 51.49
C LEU A 78 16.56 8.63 51.30
N ASN A 79 16.09 9.85 51.52
CA ASN A 79 14.77 10.21 51.08
C ASN A 79 14.70 10.22 49.56
N TYR A 80 13.62 9.70 49.03
CA TYR A 80 13.41 9.61 47.58
C TYR A 80 13.48 10.97 46.89
N GLU A 81 13.09 12.04 47.56
CA GLU A 81 13.11 13.40 47.03
C GLU A 81 14.51 14.02 47.00
N ASP A 82 15.43 13.61 47.87
CA ASP A 82 16.78 14.18 47.99
C ASP A 82 17.63 14.02 46.74
N TYR A 83 17.37 12.98 45.91
CA TYR A 83 18.11 12.73 44.68
C TYR A 83 17.22 12.65 43.44
N GLN A 84 15.91 12.80 43.57
CA GLN A 84 14.98 12.76 42.44
C GLN A 84 15.19 13.92 41.48
N SER A 85 15.52 15.09 41.95
CA SER A 85 15.81 16.31 41.18
C SER A 85 17.15 16.25 40.47
N PHE A 86 18.10 15.43 40.91
CA PHE A 86 19.47 15.35 40.37
C PHE A 86 19.55 14.76 38.99
N ASP A 87 18.50 14.17 38.47
CA ASP A 87 18.45 13.67 37.13
C ASP A 87 17.95 14.74 36.13
N GLU A 88 17.57 15.90 36.60
CA GLU A 88 17.20 17.00 35.73
C GLU A 88 18.38 17.59 34.96
N SER A 89 18.11 18.12 33.80
CA SER A 89 19.03 18.52 32.74
C SER A 89 20.40 18.99 33.27
N LEU A 90 21.47 18.46 32.65
CA LEU A 90 22.86 18.84 32.93
C LEU A 90 23.11 20.36 32.98
N ALA A 91 22.37 21.15 32.20
CA ALA A 91 22.46 22.61 32.20
C ALA A 91 22.01 23.24 33.52
N LYS A 92 21.00 22.72 34.23
CA LYS A 92 20.56 23.20 35.55
C LYS A 92 21.51 22.77 36.65
N ALA A 93 22.03 21.54 36.60
CA ALA A 93 23.01 21.03 37.55
C ALA A 93 24.34 21.80 37.51
N TYR A 94 24.67 22.40 36.36
CA TYR A 94 25.92 23.17 36.19
C TYR A 94 25.80 24.62 36.61
N LYS A 95 24.64 25.23 36.58
CA LYS A 95 24.34 26.57 37.07
C LYS A 95 24.23 26.66 38.61
N GLY A 96 24.10 25.49 39.25
CA GLY A 96 24.20 25.39 40.73
C GLY A 96 25.49 24.66 41.12
N SER A 97 25.81 24.63 42.37
CA SER A 97 27.02 24.01 42.99
C SER A 97 27.13 22.49 42.84
N LEU A 98 26.30 21.82 41.98
CA LEU A 98 26.27 20.39 41.81
C LEU A 98 27.25 19.93 40.69
N ILE A 99 28.10 18.96 41.05
CA ILE A 99 29.03 18.32 40.10
C ILE A 99 28.30 17.56 39.00
N SER A 100 28.82 17.61 37.74
CA SER A 100 28.25 16.88 36.61
C SER A 100 28.24 15.35 36.82
N PRO A 101 27.18 14.63 36.43
CA PRO A 101 27.22 13.17 36.47
C PRO A 101 28.34 12.52 35.65
N TYR A 102 28.90 13.18 34.62
CA TYR A 102 30.04 12.66 33.85
C TYR A 102 31.31 12.77 34.67
N GLU A 103 31.49 13.88 35.39
CA GLU A 103 32.59 14.09 36.32
C GLU A 103 32.49 13.11 37.51
N LEU A 104 31.29 12.92 38.07
CA LEU A 104 31.07 11.94 39.14
C LEU A 104 31.38 10.50 38.72
N ARG A 105 31.09 10.12 37.48
CA ARG A 105 31.45 8.78 36.95
C ARG A 105 32.96 8.59 36.84
N PHE A 106 33.71 9.65 36.51
CA PHE A 106 35.16 9.64 36.52
C PHE A 106 35.71 9.60 37.98
N ARG A 107 35.18 10.45 38.85
CA ARG A 107 35.59 10.50 40.27
C ARG A 107 35.28 9.18 40.99
N ALA A 108 34.20 8.51 40.67
CA ALA A 108 33.78 7.21 41.21
C ALA A 108 34.86 6.11 41.09
N LEU A 109 35.77 6.23 40.13
CA LEU A 109 36.90 5.31 39.94
C LEU A 109 38.14 5.65 40.77
N ASN A 110 38.22 6.88 41.33
CA ASN A 110 39.43 7.39 41.95
C ASN A 110 39.20 7.82 43.42
N GLU A 111 37.97 8.04 43.84
CA GLU A 111 37.65 8.52 45.20
C GLU A 111 36.34 7.96 45.72
N LEU A 112 36.17 8.01 47.07
CA LEU A 112 34.93 7.68 47.73
C LEU A 112 33.86 8.75 47.44
N LEU A 113 32.71 8.35 46.91
CA LEU A 113 31.58 9.24 46.66
C LEU A 113 30.66 9.36 47.88
N SER A 114 29.97 10.48 47.97
CA SER A 114 28.81 10.58 48.86
C SER A 114 27.66 9.63 48.42
N LYS A 115 26.75 9.27 49.37
CA LYS A 115 25.58 8.44 49.03
C LYS A 115 24.72 9.06 47.95
N GLN A 116 24.54 10.40 47.97
CA GLN A 116 23.77 11.11 46.96
C GLN A 116 24.46 11.10 45.60
N ASP A 117 25.80 11.31 45.54
CA ASP A 117 26.52 11.32 44.29
C ASP A 117 26.61 9.93 43.67
N PHE A 118 26.80 8.89 44.49
CA PHE A 118 26.78 7.52 44.01
C PHE A 118 25.38 7.14 43.45
N ALA A 119 24.30 7.54 44.13
CA ALA A 119 22.93 7.40 43.62
C ALA A 119 22.76 8.07 42.24
N ARG A 120 23.32 9.30 42.06
CA ARG A 120 23.29 10.00 40.78
C ARG A 120 24.05 9.27 39.68
N VAL A 121 25.18 8.71 39.98
CA VAL A 121 25.99 7.89 39.02
C VAL A 121 25.18 6.68 38.54
N ILE A 122 24.64 5.89 39.47
CA ILE A 122 23.83 4.72 39.13
C ILE A 122 22.64 5.09 38.25
N LEU A 123 21.87 6.14 38.62
CA LEU A 123 20.72 6.60 37.85
C LEU A 123 21.10 7.17 36.50
N HIS A 124 22.24 7.88 36.41
CA HIS A 124 22.72 8.42 35.14
C HIS A 124 23.06 7.32 34.13
N ILE A 125 23.80 6.27 34.55
CA ILE A 125 24.12 5.11 33.72
C ILE A 125 22.82 4.37 33.32
N ALA A 126 21.94 4.07 34.26
CA ALA A 126 20.67 3.37 34.02
C ALA A 126 19.74 4.14 33.05
N LYS A 127 19.74 5.47 33.10
CA LYS A 127 18.96 6.32 32.18
C LYS A 127 19.54 6.30 30.77
N ARG A 128 20.86 6.14 30.62
CA ARG A 128 21.63 6.19 29.37
C ARG A 128 22.38 4.88 29.11
N ARG A 129 21.69 3.79 29.19
CA ARG A 129 22.24 2.42 29.23
C ARG A 129 22.85 1.91 27.89
N GLY A 130 23.02 2.77 26.90
CA GLY A 130 23.63 2.38 25.62
C GLY A 130 22.67 1.60 24.67
N TYR A 131 23.25 1.13 23.60
CA TYR A 131 22.56 0.32 22.58
C TYR A 131 22.78 -1.16 22.85
N ASP A 132 21.72 -1.94 22.71
CA ASP A 132 21.69 -3.38 22.96
C ASP A 132 21.15 -4.10 21.73
N ASP A 133 21.71 -5.29 21.39
CA ASP A 133 21.28 -6.18 20.31
C ASP A 133 21.05 -5.51 18.96
N ILE A 134 22.02 -4.78 18.47
CA ILE A 134 21.98 -4.30 17.10
C ILE A 134 22.53 -5.42 16.21
N LYS A 135 21.62 -6.24 15.66
CA LYS A 135 21.96 -7.26 14.67
C LYS A 135 22.33 -6.62 13.33
N ASN A 136 23.17 -7.28 12.56
CA ASN A 136 23.47 -6.88 11.19
C ASN A 136 22.16 -6.78 10.37
N SER A 137 21.85 -5.58 9.92
CA SER A 137 20.60 -5.27 9.23
C SER A 137 20.91 -4.43 8.00
N ASP A 138 20.14 -4.60 6.93
CA ASP A 138 20.20 -3.76 5.71
C ASP A 138 19.66 -2.35 5.94
N ASP A 139 19.20 -2.03 7.15
CA ASP A 139 18.73 -0.72 7.55
C ASP A 139 19.92 0.23 7.68
N LYS A 140 19.91 1.30 6.86
CA LYS A 140 20.97 2.32 6.80
C LYS A 140 21.25 2.98 8.17
N GLU A 141 20.19 3.22 8.96
CA GLU A 141 20.32 3.83 10.29
C GLU A 141 21.01 2.87 11.26
N LYS A 142 20.58 1.61 11.29
CA LYS A 142 21.23 0.59 12.12
C LYS A 142 22.67 0.33 11.72
N GLY A 143 22.96 0.34 10.43
CA GLY A 143 24.32 0.23 9.90
C GLY A 143 25.23 1.37 10.37
N ALA A 144 24.74 2.62 10.36
CA ALA A 144 25.46 3.79 10.86
C ALA A 144 25.72 3.71 12.38
N ILE A 145 24.76 3.24 13.17
CA ILE A 145 24.90 3.03 14.61
C ILE A 145 25.95 1.96 14.91
N LEU A 146 25.92 0.81 14.20
CA LEU A 146 26.92 -0.26 14.37
C LEU A 146 28.32 0.20 14.03
N LYS A 147 28.50 0.95 12.95
CA LYS A 147 29.79 1.55 12.58
C LYS A 147 30.30 2.48 13.67
N ALA A 148 29.44 3.34 14.21
CA ALA A 148 29.81 4.26 15.29
C ALA A 148 30.18 3.53 16.59
N ILE A 149 29.48 2.44 16.94
CA ILE A 149 29.81 1.60 18.10
C ILE A 149 31.20 1.01 17.94
N LYS A 150 31.54 0.40 16.80
CA LYS A 150 32.87 -0.17 16.55
C LYS A 150 33.99 0.87 16.65
N GLN A 151 33.75 2.04 16.07
CA GLN A 151 34.73 3.15 16.18
C GLN A 151 34.92 3.63 17.62
N ASN A 152 33.88 3.61 18.43
CA ASN A 152 33.95 3.95 19.84
C ASN A 152 34.58 2.83 20.68
N GLU A 153 34.44 1.56 20.32
CA GLU A 153 35.15 0.43 20.95
C GLU A 153 36.65 0.60 20.86
N GLU A 154 37.19 0.96 19.68
CA GLU A 154 38.59 1.21 19.47
C GLU A 154 39.10 2.37 20.34
N LYS A 155 38.32 3.45 20.45
CA LYS A 155 38.67 4.61 21.29
C LYS A 155 38.63 4.30 22.79
N LEU A 156 37.62 3.49 23.21
CA LEU A 156 37.43 3.09 24.60
C LEU A 156 38.57 2.22 25.16
N ALA A 157 39.33 1.54 24.30
CA ALA A 157 40.46 0.72 24.71
C ALA A 157 41.54 1.50 25.50
N ASN A 158 41.62 2.83 25.32
CA ASN A 158 42.56 3.69 26.01
C ASN A 158 42.03 4.26 27.35
N TYR A 159 40.81 3.85 27.80
CA TYR A 159 40.16 4.37 28.99
C TYR A 159 39.68 3.22 29.89
N GLN A 160 39.67 3.42 31.20
CA GLN A 160 39.16 2.41 32.14
C GLN A 160 37.65 2.25 32.06
N SER A 161 36.93 3.28 31.66
CA SER A 161 35.47 3.26 31.57
C SER A 161 34.91 4.24 30.52
N VAL A 162 33.63 4.01 30.13
CA VAL A 162 32.87 4.96 29.30
C VAL A 162 32.74 6.32 29.98
N GLY A 163 32.61 6.37 31.29
CA GLY A 163 32.52 7.61 32.07
C GLY A 163 33.78 8.42 31.95
N GLU A 164 34.95 7.81 32.11
CA GLU A 164 36.25 8.45 31.94
C GLU A 164 36.45 8.98 30.52
N TYR A 165 36.15 8.16 29.50
CA TYR A 165 36.21 8.57 28.09
C TYR A 165 35.33 9.79 27.79
N LEU A 166 34.07 9.75 28.21
CA LEU A 166 33.14 10.85 27.96
C LEU A 166 33.50 12.13 28.75
N TYR A 167 34.06 11.96 29.95
CA TYR A 167 34.53 13.07 30.75
C TYR A 167 35.73 13.76 30.12
N LYS A 168 36.82 12.99 29.85
CA LYS A 168 38.07 13.55 29.32
C LYS A 168 37.92 14.05 27.88
N GLU A 169 37.33 13.27 27.00
CA GLU A 169 37.28 13.61 25.58
C GLU A 169 36.23 14.65 25.19
N TYR A 170 35.14 14.73 25.96
CA TYR A 170 34.03 15.60 25.58
C TYR A 170 33.69 16.64 26.65
N PHE A 171 33.55 16.24 27.91
CA PHE A 171 33.08 17.15 28.94
C PHE A 171 34.17 18.13 29.37
N GLN A 172 35.38 17.66 29.66
CA GLN A 172 36.50 18.50 30.12
C GLN A 172 36.96 19.46 29.04
N LYS A 173 37.11 19.03 27.80
CA LYS A 173 37.44 19.86 26.65
C LYS A 173 36.46 20.99 26.39
N PHE A 174 35.15 20.71 26.55
CA PHE A 174 34.13 21.74 26.42
C PHE A 174 34.11 22.73 27.59
N LYS A 175 34.39 22.26 28.81
CA LYS A 175 34.50 23.11 29.99
C LYS A 175 35.64 24.12 29.87
N GLU A 176 36.75 23.72 29.29
CA GLU A 176 37.96 24.57 29.14
C GLU A 176 37.76 25.60 28.01
N ASN A 177 36.99 25.29 26.98
CA ASN A 177 36.89 26.12 25.77
C ASN A 177 35.64 26.99 25.66
N SER A 178 34.63 26.81 26.51
CA SER A 178 33.40 27.60 26.43
C SER A 178 32.78 27.87 27.80
N LYS A 179 32.27 29.09 27.99
CA LYS A 179 31.48 29.49 29.16
C LYS A 179 30.12 28.82 29.19
N GLU A 180 29.69 28.15 28.11
CA GLU A 180 28.43 27.47 28.04
C GLU A 180 28.63 25.94 27.98
N PHE A 181 27.88 25.26 28.84
CA PHE A 181 27.87 23.81 28.92
C PHE A 181 27.22 23.20 27.67
N THR A 182 27.98 22.38 26.94
CA THR A 182 27.47 21.65 25.79
C THR A 182 27.05 20.24 26.18
N ASN A 183 25.93 19.75 25.59
CA ASN A 183 25.40 18.42 25.84
C ASN A 183 26.30 17.33 25.23
N VAL A 184 26.77 16.38 26.05
CA VAL A 184 27.60 15.22 25.62
C VAL A 184 26.75 14.14 24.90
N ARG A 185 25.59 14.46 24.38
CA ARG A 185 24.73 13.54 23.64
C ARG A 185 24.94 13.69 22.13
N ASN A 186 24.54 12.66 21.39
CA ASN A 186 24.38 12.79 19.95
C ASN A 186 23.40 13.92 19.60
N LYS A 187 23.78 14.75 18.63
CA LYS A 187 22.86 15.70 17.99
C LYS A 187 21.89 14.91 17.08
N LYS A 188 20.80 15.56 16.67
CA LYS A 188 19.87 14.96 15.70
C LYS A 188 20.67 14.51 14.47
N GLU A 189 20.41 13.28 14.02
CA GLU A 189 21.06 12.65 12.84
C GLU A 189 22.55 12.31 12.99
N SER A 190 23.15 12.49 14.18
CA SER A 190 24.51 12.06 14.48
C SER A 190 24.51 10.83 15.38
N TYR A 191 25.37 9.85 15.07
CA TYR A 191 25.54 8.60 15.83
C TYR A 191 26.94 8.47 16.45
N GLU A 192 27.78 9.49 16.34
CA GLU A 192 29.20 9.47 16.74
C GLU A 192 29.44 9.00 18.17
N ARG A 193 28.48 9.21 19.08
CA ARG A 193 28.59 8.89 20.51
C ARG A 193 27.70 7.71 20.90
N CYS A 194 27.52 6.77 19.99
CA CYS A 194 26.80 5.54 20.28
C CYS A 194 27.71 4.53 20.95
N ILE A 195 27.31 4.02 22.10
CA ILE A 195 28.08 3.06 22.91
C ILE A 195 27.24 1.81 23.13
N ALA A 196 27.88 0.64 23.09
CA ALA A 196 27.22 -0.62 23.38
C ALA A 196 26.86 -0.71 24.88
N GLN A 197 25.77 -1.41 25.19
CA GLN A 197 25.27 -1.57 26.54
C GLN A 197 26.24 -2.35 27.43
N SER A 198 27.00 -3.30 26.88
CA SER A 198 28.01 -4.09 27.57
C SER A 198 29.01 -3.20 28.30
N PHE A 199 29.59 -2.21 27.61
CA PHE A 199 30.55 -1.31 28.22
C PHE A 199 30.01 -0.51 29.40
N LEU A 200 28.76 -0.07 29.32
CA LEU A 200 28.11 0.64 30.44
C LEU A 200 27.76 -0.28 31.60
N LYS A 201 27.49 -1.56 31.34
CA LYS A 201 27.30 -2.57 32.36
C LYS A 201 28.62 -2.88 33.07
N ASP A 202 29.70 -3.00 32.34
CA ASP A 202 31.03 -3.27 32.89
C ASP A 202 31.57 -2.06 33.65
N GLU A 203 31.35 -0.84 33.16
CA GLU A 203 31.63 0.38 33.93
C GLU A 203 30.91 0.39 35.29
N LEU A 204 29.59 0.06 35.29
CA LEU A 204 28.86 0.08 36.55
C LEU A 204 29.37 -0.96 37.55
N LYS A 205 29.75 -2.14 37.06
CA LYS A 205 30.40 -3.17 37.90
C LYS A 205 31.75 -2.67 38.44
N LEU A 206 32.58 -2.03 37.59
CA LEU A 206 33.83 -1.46 38.00
C LEU A 206 33.67 -0.37 39.06
N ILE A 207 32.67 0.51 38.88
CA ILE A 207 32.37 1.55 39.88
C ILE A 207 31.95 0.91 41.21
N PHE A 208 31.06 -0.09 41.20
CA PHE A 208 30.71 -0.81 42.45
C PHE A 208 31.93 -1.43 43.13
N LYS A 209 32.84 -2.05 42.36
CA LYS A 209 34.07 -2.63 42.87
C LYS A 209 34.96 -1.54 43.53
N LYS A 210 35.19 -0.43 42.80
CA LYS A 210 36.04 0.67 43.27
C LYS A 210 35.46 1.35 44.54
N GLN A 211 34.18 1.65 44.56
CA GLN A 211 33.53 2.25 45.72
C GLN A 211 33.60 1.34 46.97
N ARG A 212 33.57 0.02 46.78
CA ARG A 212 33.79 -0.93 47.87
C ARG A 212 35.24 -0.91 48.35
N GLU A 213 36.19 -0.84 47.45
CA GLU A 213 37.63 -0.68 47.75
C GLU A 213 37.89 0.60 48.54
N PHE A 214 37.18 1.69 48.27
CA PHE A 214 37.26 2.95 48.99
C PHE A 214 36.48 2.97 50.30
N GLY A 215 35.84 1.87 50.71
CA GLY A 215 35.14 1.74 52.00
C GLY A 215 33.64 2.03 51.96
N PHE A 216 33.02 2.15 50.79
CA PHE A 216 31.57 2.32 50.73
C PHE A 216 30.84 0.99 51.05
N SER A 217 30.02 1.02 52.08
CA SER A 217 29.29 -0.15 52.55
C SER A 217 27.94 -0.29 51.83
N PHE A 218 27.72 -1.43 51.16
CA PHE A 218 26.45 -1.87 50.59
C PHE A 218 26.42 -3.40 50.44
N LEU A 219 25.21 -3.97 50.39
CA LEU A 219 25.01 -5.40 50.23
C LEU A 219 25.37 -5.88 48.82
N LYS A 220 25.99 -7.04 48.68
CA LYS A 220 26.27 -7.64 47.35
C LYS A 220 24.98 -7.88 46.57
N LYS A 221 23.92 -8.28 47.25
CA LYS A 221 22.58 -8.44 46.66
C LYS A 221 22.06 -7.13 46.04
N PHE A 222 22.32 -5.96 46.64
CA PHE A 222 21.95 -4.66 46.07
C PHE A 222 22.64 -4.42 44.74
N GLU A 223 23.95 -4.71 44.62
CA GLU A 223 24.68 -4.59 43.34
C GLU A 223 24.03 -5.46 42.25
N GLU A 224 23.73 -6.73 42.54
CA GLU A 224 23.07 -7.64 41.62
C GLU A 224 21.69 -7.15 41.17
N GLU A 225 20.88 -6.67 42.13
CA GLU A 225 19.57 -6.12 41.86
C GLU A 225 19.64 -4.84 41.01
N VAL A 226 20.57 -3.91 41.34
CA VAL A 226 20.80 -2.69 40.53
C VAL A 226 21.17 -3.03 39.09
N LEU A 227 22.12 -3.94 38.89
CA LEU A 227 22.54 -4.39 37.55
C LEU A 227 21.36 -5.04 36.79
N SER A 228 20.62 -5.90 37.46
CA SER A 228 19.42 -6.55 36.90
C SER A 228 18.35 -5.54 36.47
N VAL A 229 18.03 -4.56 37.33
CA VAL A 229 17.01 -3.56 37.06
C VAL A 229 17.48 -2.51 36.04
N ALA A 230 18.71 -1.98 36.20
CA ALA A 230 19.24 -0.95 35.29
C ALA A 230 19.30 -1.42 33.84
N PHE A 231 19.72 -2.65 33.60
CA PHE A 231 19.86 -3.24 32.27
C PHE A 231 18.74 -4.22 31.91
N TYR A 232 17.65 -4.23 32.67
CA TYR A 232 16.51 -5.11 32.40
C TYR A 232 16.01 -4.99 30.96
N LYS A 233 15.95 -6.15 30.31
CA LYS A 233 15.40 -6.31 28.97
C LYS A 233 14.21 -7.28 29.04
N ARG A 234 13.08 -6.83 28.52
CA ARG A 234 11.92 -7.70 28.43
C ARG A 234 12.18 -8.78 27.41
N ALA A 235 11.95 -10.04 27.77
CA ALA A 235 12.00 -11.14 26.82
C ALA A 235 11.10 -10.87 25.61
N LEU A 236 11.63 -11.13 24.44
CA LEU A 236 10.86 -11.01 23.19
C LEU A 236 9.79 -12.10 23.19
N LYS A 237 8.59 -11.73 22.71
CA LYS A 237 7.52 -12.71 22.55
C LYS A 237 7.86 -13.67 21.43
N ASP A 238 7.45 -14.91 21.59
CA ASP A 238 7.45 -15.87 20.51
C ASP A 238 6.34 -15.54 19.51
N PHE A 239 6.70 -15.45 18.24
CA PHE A 239 5.81 -15.16 17.11
C PHE A 239 5.67 -16.36 16.17
N SER A 240 6.17 -17.53 16.52
CA SER A 240 6.09 -18.76 15.71
C SER A 240 4.64 -19.12 15.35
N HIS A 241 3.70 -18.83 16.26
CA HIS A 241 2.27 -19.03 16.05
C HIS A 241 1.67 -18.12 14.94
N LEU A 242 2.34 -17.03 14.56
CA LEU A 242 1.92 -16.14 13.48
C LEU A 242 2.41 -16.59 12.10
N VAL A 243 3.28 -17.59 12.04
CA VAL A 243 3.70 -18.18 10.76
C VAL A 243 2.51 -18.93 10.15
N GLY A 244 2.15 -18.54 8.92
CA GLY A 244 1.07 -19.17 8.18
C GLY A 244 1.34 -20.65 7.87
N ASN A 245 0.32 -21.40 7.52
CA ASN A 245 0.44 -22.80 7.16
C ASN A 245 0.79 -22.98 5.68
N CYS A 246 1.36 -24.15 5.33
CA CYS A 246 1.71 -24.53 3.97
C CYS A 246 0.47 -24.57 3.05
N SER A 247 0.68 -24.22 1.79
CA SER A 247 -0.39 -24.26 0.77
C SER A 247 -0.86 -25.68 0.44
N PHE A 248 -0.01 -26.69 0.60
CA PHE A 248 -0.32 -28.07 0.28
C PHE A 248 -0.63 -28.91 1.54
N PHE A 249 0.04 -28.63 2.64
CA PHE A 249 -0.08 -29.33 3.91
C PHE A 249 -0.52 -28.36 4.99
N THR A 250 -1.81 -28.31 5.27
CA THR A 250 -2.43 -27.32 6.18
C THR A 250 -2.04 -27.49 7.65
N ASP A 251 -1.51 -28.63 8.04
CA ASP A 251 -0.94 -28.98 9.33
C ASP A 251 0.52 -28.49 9.50
N GLU A 252 1.20 -28.24 8.38
CA GLU A 252 2.60 -27.84 8.34
C GLU A 252 2.80 -26.33 8.29
N LYS A 253 3.81 -25.82 9.02
CA LYS A 253 4.19 -24.40 8.93
C LYS A 253 5.01 -24.11 7.66
N ARG A 254 4.88 -22.88 7.16
CA ARG A 254 5.65 -22.39 6.02
C ARG A 254 7.14 -22.38 6.31
N ALA A 255 7.96 -22.83 5.35
CA ALA A 255 9.40 -22.82 5.44
C ALA A 255 9.97 -21.41 5.45
N PRO A 256 11.00 -21.11 6.26
CA PRO A 256 11.73 -19.86 6.21
C PRO A 256 12.36 -19.63 4.84
N LYS A 257 12.22 -18.42 4.31
CA LYS A 257 12.71 -18.06 2.97
C LYS A 257 14.24 -18.13 2.85
N ASN A 258 14.95 -17.94 3.96
CA ASN A 258 16.42 -17.97 3.99
C ASN A 258 17.01 -19.32 4.43
N SER A 259 16.24 -20.39 4.41
CA SER A 259 16.78 -21.73 4.61
C SER A 259 17.40 -22.27 3.32
N PRO A 260 18.42 -23.14 3.39
CA PRO A 260 19.10 -23.69 2.23
C PRO A 260 18.16 -24.35 1.22
N LEU A 261 17.21 -25.16 1.68
CA LEU A 261 16.26 -25.85 0.81
C LEU A 261 15.29 -24.84 0.13
N ALA A 262 14.81 -23.83 0.86
CA ALA A 262 13.98 -22.77 0.28
C ALA A 262 14.76 -21.95 -0.75
N PHE A 263 16.02 -21.72 -0.47
CA PHE A 263 16.95 -21.03 -1.33
C PHE A 263 17.18 -21.78 -2.64
N MET A 264 17.49 -23.08 -2.55
CA MET A 264 17.66 -23.97 -3.70
C MET A 264 16.39 -23.98 -4.57
N PHE A 265 15.20 -24.08 -3.95
CA PHE A 265 13.92 -24.03 -4.66
C PHE A 265 13.74 -22.71 -5.45
N VAL A 266 14.08 -21.57 -4.85
CA VAL A 266 13.96 -20.26 -5.52
C VAL A 266 14.99 -20.13 -6.64
N ALA A 267 16.22 -20.64 -6.45
CA ALA A 267 17.26 -20.67 -7.48
C ALA A 267 16.81 -21.53 -8.67
N LEU A 268 16.37 -22.75 -8.43
CA LEU A 268 15.83 -23.66 -9.45
C LEU A 268 14.68 -23.03 -10.23
N THR A 269 13.71 -22.41 -9.52
CA THR A 269 12.58 -21.74 -10.18
C THR A 269 13.06 -20.68 -11.16
N ARG A 270 14.08 -19.88 -10.81
CA ARG A 270 14.61 -18.82 -11.67
C ARG A 270 15.40 -19.39 -12.83
N ILE A 271 16.25 -20.36 -12.59
CA ILE A 271 17.11 -21.00 -13.62
C ILE A 271 16.24 -21.75 -14.64
N ILE A 272 15.31 -22.59 -14.20
CA ILE A 272 14.41 -23.34 -15.07
C ILE A 272 13.56 -22.39 -15.93
N ASN A 273 13.06 -21.31 -15.36
CA ASN A 273 12.32 -20.30 -16.10
C ASN A 273 13.21 -19.59 -17.14
N LEU A 274 14.48 -19.33 -16.82
CA LEU A 274 15.45 -18.77 -17.77
C LEU A 274 15.68 -19.74 -18.93
N LEU A 275 16.03 -21.00 -18.66
CA LEU A 275 16.32 -22.02 -19.66
C LEU A 275 15.10 -22.28 -20.57
N ASN A 276 13.89 -22.37 -19.99
CA ASN A 276 12.67 -22.48 -20.78
C ASN A 276 12.37 -21.25 -21.64
N ASN A 277 12.69 -20.04 -21.16
CA ASN A 277 12.56 -18.84 -21.98
C ASN A 277 13.54 -18.87 -23.16
N LEU A 278 14.79 -19.25 -22.94
CA LEU A 278 15.80 -19.36 -24.00
C LEU A 278 15.41 -20.44 -25.02
N LYS A 279 14.91 -21.60 -24.57
CA LYS A 279 14.35 -22.62 -25.47
C LYS A 279 13.24 -22.07 -26.36
N ASN A 280 12.33 -21.29 -25.80
CA ASN A 280 11.16 -20.76 -26.51
C ASN A 280 11.47 -19.57 -27.41
N THR A 281 12.53 -18.77 -27.10
CA THR A 281 12.89 -17.56 -27.88
C THR A 281 13.99 -17.81 -28.89
N GLU A 282 14.99 -18.64 -28.58
CA GLU A 282 16.17 -18.88 -29.38
C GLU A 282 16.21 -20.30 -29.97
N GLY A 283 15.27 -21.18 -29.58
CA GLY A 283 15.25 -22.57 -30.02
C GLY A 283 16.38 -23.46 -29.44
N ILE A 284 17.16 -22.93 -28.49
CA ILE A 284 18.31 -23.64 -27.90
C ILE A 284 17.82 -24.62 -26.84
N LEU A 285 18.19 -25.89 -26.99
CA LEU A 285 17.92 -26.94 -26.01
C LEU A 285 19.05 -26.95 -24.96
N TYR A 286 18.72 -26.76 -23.72
CA TYR A 286 19.65 -26.85 -22.59
C TYR A 286 19.52 -28.19 -21.88
N THR A 287 20.65 -28.71 -21.41
CA THR A 287 20.77 -30.00 -20.72
C THR A 287 20.56 -29.91 -19.23
N LYS A 288 20.50 -31.06 -18.57
CA LYS A 288 20.50 -31.14 -17.09
C LYS A 288 21.83 -30.64 -16.51
N ASP A 289 22.94 -30.80 -17.27
CA ASP A 289 24.26 -30.34 -16.87
C ASP A 289 24.34 -28.82 -16.83
N ASP A 290 23.72 -28.12 -17.78
CA ASP A 290 23.60 -26.66 -17.77
C ASP A 290 22.83 -26.15 -16.55
N LEU A 291 21.72 -26.83 -16.21
CA LEU A 291 20.94 -26.53 -15.00
C LEU A 291 21.81 -26.70 -13.73
N ASN A 292 22.54 -27.80 -13.64
CA ASN A 292 23.40 -28.12 -12.48
C ASN A 292 24.60 -27.16 -12.39
N ALA A 293 25.20 -26.79 -13.51
CA ALA A 293 26.31 -25.82 -13.54
C ALA A 293 25.88 -24.46 -12.99
N LEU A 294 24.74 -23.95 -13.44
CA LEU A 294 24.16 -22.70 -12.95
C LEU A 294 23.80 -22.79 -11.48
N LEU A 295 23.16 -23.89 -11.04
CA LEU A 295 22.75 -24.10 -9.67
C LEU A 295 23.95 -24.18 -8.73
N ASN A 296 24.98 -24.96 -9.07
CA ASN A 296 26.21 -25.13 -8.27
C ASN A 296 26.91 -23.78 -8.05
N GLU A 297 26.98 -22.92 -9.07
CA GLU A 297 27.56 -21.59 -8.95
C GLU A 297 26.78 -20.72 -7.95
N VAL A 298 25.45 -20.79 -8.00
CA VAL A 298 24.59 -20.08 -7.05
C VAL A 298 24.73 -20.62 -5.62
N LEU A 299 24.76 -21.93 -5.46
CA LEU A 299 24.87 -22.57 -4.13
C LEU A 299 26.22 -22.30 -3.49
N LYS A 300 27.31 -22.26 -4.27
CA LYS A 300 28.66 -21.98 -3.81
C LYS A 300 28.84 -20.54 -3.32
N ASN A 301 28.33 -19.58 -4.09
CA ASN A 301 28.64 -18.16 -3.90
C ASN A 301 27.48 -17.32 -3.37
N GLY A 302 26.26 -17.86 -3.36
CA GLY A 302 25.03 -17.12 -3.07
C GLY A 302 24.66 -16.09 -4.14
N THR A 303 25.39 -16.04 -5.25
CA THR A 303 25.21 -15.08 -6.35
C THR A 303 25.53 -15.69 -7.69
N LEU A 304 24.83 -15.22 -8.72
CA LEU A 304 25.11 -15.55 -10.11
C LEU A 304 24.93 -14.27 -10.95
N THR A 305 25.99 -13.81 -11.60
CA THR A 305 25.96 -12.63 -12.46
C THR A 305 25.44 -13.00 -13.86
N TYR A 306 24.91 -12.03 -14.59
CA TYR A 306 24.55 -12.23 -16.00
C TYR A 306 25.74 -12.66 -16.86
N LYS A 307 26.94 -12.11 -16.60
CA LYS A 307 28.18 -12.49 -17.32
C LYS A 307 28.54 -13.95 -17.08
N GLN A 308 28.48 -14.42 -15.83
CA GLN A 308 28.69 -15.84 -15.50
C GLN A 308 27.64 -16.73 -16.16
N THR A 309 26.37 -16.28 -16.17
CA THR A 309 25.27 -17.03 -16.80
C THR A 309 25.53 -17.19 -18.30
N LYS A 310 25.93 -16.12 -19.01
CA LYS A 310 26.29 -16.17 -20.43
C LYS A 310 27.45 -17.16 -20.68
N LYS A 311 28.51 -17.07 -19.87
CA LYS A 311 29.66 -17.95 -20.00
C LYS A 311 29.31 -19.43 -19.80
N LEU A 312 28.52 -19.75 -18.76
CA LEU A 312 28.11 -21.14 -18.47
C LEU A 312 27.16 -21.71 -19.52
N LEU A 313 26.38 -20.87 -20.18
CA LEU A 313 25.45 -21.29 -21.25
C LEU A 313 26.02 -21.15 -22.65
N GLY A 314 27.27 -20.78 -22.82
CA GLY A 314 27.92 -20.62 -24.13
C GLY A 314 27.33 -19.48 -24.98
N LEU A 315 26.69 -18.51 -24.37
CA LEU A 315 26.09 -17.34 -25.05
C LEU A 315 27.15 -16.27 -25.31
N SER A 316 26.96 -15.47 -26.37
CA SER A 316 27.86 -14.36 -26.71
C SER A 316 27.80 -13.26 -25.60
N ASP A 317 28.89 -12.52 -25.43
CA ASP A 317 28.93 -11.43 -24.45
C ASP A 317 27.91 -10.30 -24.75
N ASP A 318 27.56 -10.13 -26.02
CA ASP A 318 26.58 -9.12 -26.46
C ASP A 318 25.11 -9.56 -26.29
N TYR A 319 24.87 -10.80 -25.87
CA TYR A 319 23.50 -11.29 -25.64
C TYR A 319 22.84 -10.55 -24.48
N GLU A 320 21.64 -9.98 -24.68
CA GLU A 320 20.86 -9.34 -23.62
C GLU A 320 19.69 -10.23 -23.16
N PHE A 321 19.68 -10.63 -21.90
CA PHE A 321 18.54 -11.34 -21.34
C PHE A 321 17.32 -10.43 -21.23
N LYS A 322 16.15 -10.95 -21.56
CA LYS A 322 14.89 -10.22 -21.39
C LYS A 322 14.68 -9.82 -19.93
N GLY A 323 14.78 -8.52 -19.67
CA GLY A 323 14.62 -7.98 -18.31
C GLY A 323 15.91 -7.90 -17.51
N GLU A 324 17.07 -8.04 -18.13
CA GLU A 324 18.38 -7.81 -17.55
C GLU A 324 18.42 -6.42 -16.86
N LYS A 325 18.71 -6.41 -15.57
CA LYS A 325 18.85 -5.20 -14.76
C LYS A 325 19.96 -5.37 -13.75
N GLY A 326 21.00 -4.56 -13.90
CA GLY A 326 22.15 -4.61 -13.00
C GLY A 326 23.08 -5.79 -13.29
N THR A 327 23.91 -6.15 -12.32
CA THR A 327 25.02 -7.11 -12.50
C THR A 327 24.58 -8.55 -12.26
N TYR A 328 23.61 -8.78 -11.37
CA TYR A 328 23.25 -10.11 -10.90
C TYR A 328 21.94 -10.63 -11.49
N PHE A 329 21.98 -11.84 -12.04
CA PHE A 329 20.78 -12.63 -12.36
C PHE A 329 20.14 -13.18 -11.07
N ILE A 330 20.97 -13.73 -10.18
CA ILE A 330 20.56 -14.20 -8.84
C ILE A 330 21.49 -13.57 -7.80
N GLU A 331 20.93 -12.94 -6.77
CA GLU A 331 21.68 -12.42 -5.62
C GLU A 331 20.92 -12.75 -4.33
N PHE A 332 21.56 -13.51 -3.45
CA PHE A 332 21.02 -13.93 -2.16
C PHE A 332 21.96 -13.54 -1.02
N LYS A 333 21.98 -12.28 -0.67
CA LYS A 333 22.86 -11.69 0.36
C LYS A 333 22.83 -12.46 1.68
N LYS A 334 21.63 -12.83 2.15
CA LYS A 334 21.46 -13.51 3.44
C LYS A 334 21.97 -14.94 3.44
N TYR A 335 21.90 -15.64 2.33
CA TYR A 335 22.50 -16.95 2.18
C TYR A 335 24.04 -16.89 2.21
N LYS A 336 24.60 -15.90 1.53
CA LYS A 336 26.04 -15.64 1.57
C LYS A 336 26.53 -15.33 2.99
N GLU A 337 25.79 -14.50 3.74
CA GLU A 337 26.08 -14.25 5.16
C GLU A 337 25.98 -15.52 6.01
N PHE A 338 24.99 -16.39 5.73
CA PHE A 338 24.79 -17.65 6.42
C PHE A 338 25.92 -18.63 6.20
N ILE A 339 26.32 -18.88 4.96
CA ILE A 339 27.46 -19.75 4.63
C ILE A 339 28.76 -19.22 5.25
N LYS A 340 29.01 -17.92 5.16
CA LYS A 340 30.17 -17.29 5.77
C LYS A 340 30.21 -17.46 7.29
N ALA A 341 29.05 -17.39 7.96
CA ALA A 341 28.94 -17.57 9.41
C ALA A 341 29.11 -19.02 9.85
N LEU A 342 28.70 -19.97 9.00
CA LEU A 342 28.90 -21.41 9.21
C LEU A 342 30.37 -21.83 9.06
N GLY A 343 31.04 -21.29 8.02
CA GLY A 343 32.38 -21.76 7.67
C GLY A 343 32.39 -23.25 7.30
N GLU A 344 33.49 -23.95 7.61
CA GLU A 344 33.59 -25.40 7.45
C GLU A 344 32.73 -26.11 8.49
N HIS A 345 31.93 -27.09 8.06
CA HIS A 345 31.00 -27.83 8.94
C HIS A 345 30.67 -29.23 8.37
N ASN A 346 30.26 -30.13 9.24
CA ASN A 346 29.82 -31.48 8.90
C ASN A 346 28.30 -31.68 9.08
N LEU A 347 27.53 -30.58 9.10
CA LEU A 347 26.09 -30.59 9.34
C LEU A 347 25.33 -31.16 8.15
N SER A 348 24.25 -31.92 8.46
CA SER A 348 23.31 -32.37 7.44
C SER A 348 22.50 -31.22 6.85
N GLN A 349 21.93 -31.42 5.66
CA GLN A 349 21.05 -30.46 5.03
C GLN A 349 19.81 -30.13 5.90
N ASP A 350 19.34 -31.11 6.68
CA ASP A 350 18.23 -30.93 7.60
C ASP A 350 18.63 -30.07 8.80
N ASP A 351 19.80 -30.25 9.36
CA ASP A 351 20.33 -29.41 10.44
C ASP A 351 20.47 -27.96 9.98
N LEU A 352 20.99 -27.74 8.78
CA LEU A 352 21.11 -26.39 8.19
C LEU A 352 19.76 -25.71 8.01
N ASN A 353 18.73 -26.46 7.62
CA ASN A 353 17.37 -25.94 7.50
C ASN A 353 16.75 -25.58 8.86
N GLU A 354 16.95 -26.42 9.88
CA GLU A 354 16.46 -26.17 11.24
C GLU A 354 17.25 -25.02 11.91
N ILE A 355 18.56 -24.90 11.70
CA ILE A 355 19.35 -23.72 12.12
C ILE A 355 18.78 -22.43 11.51
N ALA A 356 18.52 -22.43 10.21
CA ALA A 356 17.93 -21.27 9.53
C ALA A 356 16.52 -20.95 10.05
N LYS A 357 15.75 -21.95 10.45
CA LYS A 357 14.45 -21.81 11.09
C LYS A 357 14.59 -21.21 12.49
N ASP A 358 15.52 -21.71 13.30
CA ASP A 358 15.81 -21.15 14.63
C ASP A 358 16.23 -19.67 14.54
N ILE A 359 17.12 -19.29 13.61
CA ILE A 359 17.51 -17.89 13.35
C ILE A 359 16.30 -17.04 12.94
N THR A 360 15.37 -17.62 12.16
CA THR A 360 14.18 -16.90 11.69
C THR A 360 13.18 -16.66 12.81
N LEU A 361 12.95 -17.63 13.68
CA LEU A 361 11.89 -17.61 14.70
C LEU A 361 12.36 -17.03 16.04
N ILE A 362 13.59 -17.39 16.47
CA ILE A 362 14.12 -16.98 17.77
C ILE A 362 14.82 -15.64 17.66
N LYS A 363 14.17 -14.57 18.14
CA LYS A 363 14.72 -13.22 18.08
C LYS A 363 15.60 -12.82 19.25
N ASP A 364 15.50 -13.55 20.36
CA ASP A 364 16.32 -13.36 21.56
C ASP A 364 17.68 -14.07 21.38
N GLU A 365 18.79 -13.33 21.50
CA GLU A 365 20.14 -13.84 21.21
C GLU A 365 20.55 -14.96 22.17
N ILE A 366 20.24 -14.82 23.47
CA ILE A 366 20.59 -15.84 24.47
C ILE A 366 19.86 -17.15 24.20
N LYS A 367 18.56 -17.05 23.90
CA LYS A 367 17.75 -18.22 23.53
C LYS A 367 18.23 -18.84 22.21
N LEU A 368 18.61 -18.00 21.24
CA LEU A 368 19.12 -18.47 19.96
C LEU A 368 20.45 -19.20 20.15
N LYS A 369 21.41 -18.67 20.92
CA LYS A 369 22.66 -19.37 21.23
C LYS A 369 22.41 -20.73 21.91
N LYS A 370 21.46 -20.79 22.85
CA LYS A 370 21.06 -22.05 23.45
C LYS A 370 20.43 -23.04 22.46
N ALA A 371 19.64 -22.53 21.50
CA ALA A 371 19.06 -23.35 20.46
C ALA A 371 20.13 -23.86 19.47
N LEU A 372 21.10 -23.03 19.13
CA LEU A 372 22.20 -23.39 18.23
C LEU A 372 23.19 -24.36 18.85
N ALA A 373 23.38 -24.35 20.17
CA ALA A 373 24.24 -25.28 20.91
C ALA A 373 23.81 -26.77 20.85
N LYS A 374 22.65 -27.06 20.25
CA LYS A 374 22.19 -28.45 19.99
C LYS A 374 22.89 -29.07 18.79
N TYR A 375 23.42 -28.25 17.88
CA TYR A 375 24.06 -28.73 16.65
C TYR A 375 25.57 -28.80 16.83
N ASP A 376 26.23 -29.55 15.96
CA ASP A 376 27.69 -29.67 15.95
C ASP A 376 28.33 -28.39 15.41
N LEU A 377 28.35 -27.33 16.25
CA LEU A 377 28.84 -25.98 15.97
C LEU A 377 29.83 -25.56 17.06
N ASN A 378 30.94 -24.99 16.64
CA ASN A 378 31.86 -24.36 17.59
C ASN A 378 31.35 -22.98 18.07
N GLN A 379 31.95 -22.46 19.16
CA GLN A 379 31.50 -21.22 19.78
C GLN A 379 31.53 -20.02 18.83
N ASN A 380 32.55 -19.93 17.95
CA ASN A 380 32.67 -18.84 16.97
C ASN A 380 31.55 -18.90 15.93
N GLN A 381 31.15 -20.09 15.50
CA GLN A 381 30.02 -20.29 14.59
C GLN A 381 28.70 -19.89 15.26
N ILE A 382 28.48 -20.33 16.50
CA ILE A 382 27.28 -19.97 17.29
C ILE A 382 27.21 -18.45 17.45
N ASP A 383 28.30 -17.79 17.79
CA ASP A 383 28.34 -16.34 17.95
C ASP A 383 28.11 -15.58 16.64
N SER A 384 28.62 -16.10 15.54
CA SER A 384 28.43 -15.52 14.20
C SER A 384 26.99 -15.71 13.71
N LEU A 385 26.43 -16.89 13.82
CA LEU A 385 25.04 -17.21 13.43
C LEU A 385 24.02 -16.46 14.27
N SER A 386 24.28 -16.27 15.57
CA SER A 386 23.38 -15.53 16.47
C SER A 386 23.19 -14.06 16.10
N LYS A 387 24.15 -13.49 15.37
CA LYS A 387 24.12 -12.11 14.87
C LYS A 387 23.33 -11.94 13.58
N LEU A 388 22.97 -13.04 12.90
CA LEU A 388 22.18 -12.98 11.67
C LEU A 388 20.71 -12.67 11.96
N GLU A 389 20.09 -11.93 11.04
CA GLU A 389 18.64 -11.63 11.07
C GLU A 389 17.98 -12.17 9.80
N PHE A 390 17.17 -13.23 9.97
CA PHE A 390 16.34 -13.78 8.90
C PHE A 390 14.89 -13.34 9.05
N LYS A 391 14.24 -13.13 7.91
CA LYS A 391 12.84 -12.69 7.81
C LYS A 391 12.14 -13.46 6.70
N ASP A 392 10.83 -13.41 6.72
CA ASP A 392 9.93 -13.94 5.71
C ASP A 392 9.93 -15.48 5.63
N HIS A 393 8.84 -15.98 5.03
CA HIS A 393 8.60 -17.40 4.79
C HIS A 393 8.16 -17.59 3.34
N LEU A 394 8.35 -18.77 2.78
CA LEU A 394 7.69 -19.21 1.55
C LEU A 394 6.22 -19.52 1.83
N ASN A 395 5.45 -19.82 0.80
CA ASN A 395 4.06 -20.27 0.94
C ASN A 395 3.94 -21.78 1.20
N ILE A 396 5.04 -22.52 1.14
CA ILE A 396 5.12 -23.98 1.26
C ILE A 396 6.05 -24.38 2.41
N SER A 397 5.82 -25.58 2.98
CA SER A 397 6.60 -26.16 4.09
C SER A 397 7.87 -26.86 3.61
N PHE A 398 8.73 -27.23 4.55
CA PHE A 398 9.88 -28.09 4.24
C PHE A 398 9.46 -29.44 3.66
N LYS A 399 8.36 -30.03 4.14
CA LYS A 399 7.81 -31.26 3.59
C LYS A 399 7.47 -31.11 2.10
N ALA A 400 6.78 -30.05 1.73
CA ALA A 400 6.47 -29.78 0.34
C ALA A 400 7.74 -29.53 -0.51
N LEU A 401 8.69 -28.76 0.02
CA LEU A 401 9.97 -28.50 -0.66
C LEU A 401 10.77 -29.80 -0.91
N LYS A 402 10.84 -30.70 0.08
CA LYS A 402 11.53 -31.99 -0.05
C LYS A 402 10.91 -32.89 -1.15
N LEU A 403 9.61 -32.78 -1.37
CA LEU A 403 8.93 -33.53 -2.44
C LEU A 403 9.09 -32.89 -3.83
N ILE A 404 9.03 -31.56 -3.90
CA ILE A 404 9.01 -30.82 -5.17
C ILE A 404 10.43 -30.63 -5.74
N THR A 405 11.41 -30.32 -4.88
CA THR A 405 12.76 -29.99 -5.31
C THR A 405 13.45 -31.07 -6.14
N PRO A 406 13.34 -32.38 -5.83
CA PRO A 406 13.92 -33.42 -6.67
C PRO A 406 13.42 -33.42 -8.12
N LEU A 407 12.13 -33.23 -8.34
CA LEU A 407 11.55 -33.14 -9.68
C LEU A 407 12.01 -31.88 -10.42
N MET A 408 12.22 -30.79 -9.70
CA MET A 408 12.79 -29.58 -10.28
C MET A 408 14.27 -29.74 -10.66
N LEU A 409 15.03 -30.55 -9.92
CA LEU A 409 16.41 -30.90 -10.28
C LEU A 409 16.47 -31.73 -11.58
N GLU A 410 15.38 -32.41 -11.95
CA GLU A 410 15.22 -33.06 -13.25
C GLU A 410 14.82 -32.08 -14.38
N GLY A 411 14.72 -30.77 -14.09
CA GLY A 411 14.39 -29.74 -15.07
C GLY A 411 12.89 -29.43 -15.19
N LYS A 412 12.02 -30.09 -14.41
CA LYS A 412 10.56 -29.80 -14.41
C LYS A 412 10.26 -28.45 -13.80
N LYS A 413 9.32 -27.71 -14.36
CA LYS A 413 8.82 -26.47 -13.75
C LYS A 413 8.10 -26.76 -12.46
N TYR A 414 7.98 -25.72 -11.61
CA TYR A 414 7.31 -25.85 -10.33
C TYR A 414 5.85 -26.34 -10.44
N ASP A 415 5.09 -25.82 -11.43
CA ASP A 415 3.73 -26.24 -11.70
C ASP A 415 3.63 -27.69 -12.23
N GLU A 416 4.55 -28.10 -13.06
CA GLU A 416 4.67 -29.48 -13.55
C GLU A 416 4.98 -30.44 -12.38
N ALA A 417 5.95 -30.08 -11.54
CA ALA A 417 6.37 -30.90 -10.40
C ALA A 417 5.26 -31.11 -9.36
N TYR A 418 4.54 -30.05 -8.94
CA TYR A 418 3.49 -30.24 -7.96
C TYR A 418 2.24 -30.94 -8.54
N ASN A 419 1.96 -30.78 -9.85
CA ASN A 419 0.87 -31.51 -10.51
C ASN A 419 1.16 -33.00 -10.61
N GLU A 420 2.40 -33.40 -10.95
CA GLU A 420 2.84 -34.79 -10.99
C GLU A 420 2.73 -35.46 -9.61
N LEU A 421 3.07 -34.74 -8.56
CA LEU A 421 2.91 -35.20 -7.17
C LEU A 421 1.46 -35.18 -6.69
N ASN A 422 0.50 -34.79 -7.53
CA ASN A 422 -0.90 -34.61 -7.17
C ASN A 422 -1.09 -33.72 -5.92
N LEU A 423 -0.18 -32.78 -5.68
CA LEU A 423 -0.29 -31.84 -4.58
C LEU A 423 -1.39 -30.80 -4.89
N LYS A 424 -2.58 -31.10 -4.44
CA LYS A 424 -3.71 -30.18 -4.55
C LYS A 424 -3.78 -29.29 -3.30
N VAL A 425 -4.06 -28.02 -3.51
CA VAL A 425 -4.43 -27.15 -2.40
C VAL A 425 -5.73 -27.70 -1.81
N ALA A 426 -5.67 -28.25 -0.61
CA ALA A 426 -6.81 -28.86 0.06
C ALA A 426 -7.74 -27.76 0.58
N ILE A 427 -8.63 -27.26 -0.28
CA ILE A 427 -9.76 -26.43 0.15
C ILE A 427 -10.93 -27.38 0.34
N ASN A 428 -10.98 -27.99 1.53
CA ASN A 428 -12.06 -28.89 1.97
C ASN A 428 -13.16 -28.09 2.67
N GLU A 429 -13.75 -27.08 2.02
CA GLU A 429 -14.91 -26.41 2.56
C GLU A 429 -16.10 -26.54 1.60
N ASP A 430 -17.27 -26.83 2.15
CA ASP A 430 -18.52 -26.83 1.41
C ASP A 430 -18.79 -25.42 0.86
N LYS A 431 -19.20 -25.37 -0.38
CA LYS A 431 -19.60 -24.11 -1.02
C LYS A 431 -20.82 -23.55 -0.32
N LYS A 432 -20.85 -22.22 -0.19
CA LYS A 432 -21.87 -21.47 0.56
C LYS A 432 -22.69 -20.57 -0.35
N ASP A 433 -23.92 -20.31 0.03
CA ASP A 433 -24.80 -19.36 -0.70
C ASP A 433 -24.25 -17.93 -0.66
N PHE A 434 -23.45 -17.60 0.36
CA PHE A 434 -22.82 -16.29 0.54
C PHE A 434 -21.32 -16.43 0.76
N LEU A 435 -20.57 -15.54 0.15
CA LEU A 435 -19.11 -15.54 0.28
C LEU A 435 -18.70 -15.28 1.75
N PRO A 436 -17.94 -16.18 2.42
CA PRO A 436 -17.53 -16.06 3.82
C PRO A 436 -16.57 -14.87 4.02
N ALA A 437 -16.28 -14.51 5.27
CA ALA A 437 -15.31 -13.45 5.53
C ALA A 437 -13.89 -13.90 5.15
N PHE A 438 -13.14 -13.06 4.46
CA PHE A 438 -11.81 -13.40 3.93
C PHE A 438 -10.83 -13.93 5.00
N ASN A 439 -10.92 -13.42 6.23
CA ASN A 439 -10.11 -13.88 7.37
C ASN A 439 -10.54 -15.24 7.94
N GLU A 440 -11.64 -15.79 7.49
CA GLU A 440 -12.17 -17.12 7.85
C GLU A 440 -11.84 -18.17 6.78
N THR A 441 -11.20 -17.77 5.70
CA THR A 441 -10.86 -18.64 4.57
C THR A 441 -9.41 -19.08 4.60
N TYR A 442 -9.10 -20.08 3.79
CA TYR A 442 -7.75 -20.49 3.49
C TYR A 442 -6.83 -19.32 3.06
N TYR A 443 -7.39 -18.35 2.31
CA TYR A 443 -6.64 -17.22 1.74
C TYR A 443 -6.26 -16.11 2.73
N LYS A 444 -6.63 -16.22 4.00
CA LYS A 444 -6.43 -15.18 5.03
C LYS A 444 -5.00 -14.65 5.14
N ASP A 445 -4.02 -15.53 4.94
CA ASP A 445 -2.60 -15.23 5.09
C ASP A 445 -1.91 -14.86 3.77
N GLU A 446 -2.63 -14.91 2.65
CA GLU A 446 -2.09 -14.61 1.33
C GLU A 446 -1.92 -13.10 1.10
N VAL A 447 -2.70 -12.28 1.77
CA VAL A 447 -2.67 -10.82 1.61
C VAL A 447 -2.43 -10.12 2.92
N THR A 448 -1.34 -9.36 2.99
CA THR A 448 -1.02 -8.47 4.13
C THR A 448 -1.27 -6.99 3.80
N ASN A 449 -1.43 -6.63 2.53
CA ASN A 449 -1.66 -5.25 2.09
C ASN A 449 -3.04 -4.75 2.53
N PRO A 450 -3.14 -3.72 3.40
CA PRO A 450 -4.42 -3.23 3.90
C PRO A 450 -5.34 -2.67 2.82
N VAL A 451 -4.79 -2.12 1.73
CA VAL A 451 -5.57 -1.57 0.60
C VAL A 451 -6.31 -2.69 -0.11
N VAL A 452 -5.60 -3.77 -0.42
CA VAL A 452 -6.18 -4.97 -1.06
C VAL A 452 -7.22 -5.62 -0.17
N LEU A 453 -6.91 -5.82 1.12
CA LEU A 453 -7.85 -6.37 2.10
C LEU A 453 -9.13 -5.53 2.22
N ARG A 454 -9.01 -4.20 2.09
CA ARG A 454 -10.19 -3.32 2.10
C ARG A 454 -11.05 -3.53 0.86
N ALA A 455 -10.44 -3.58 -0.32
CA ALA A 455 -11.14 -3.82 -1.58
C ALA A 455 -11.88 -5.19 -1.56
N ILE A 456 -11.21 -6.27 -1.14
CA ILE A 456 -11.81 -7.61 -1.01
C ILE A 456 -12.99 -7.59 -0.02
N LYS A 457 -12.87 -6.92 1.13
CA LYS A 457 -13.96 -6.80 2.11
C LYS A 457 -15.18 -6.07 1.56
N GLU A 458 -14.98 -5.00 0.81
CA GLU A 458 -16.09 -4.27 0.21
C GLU A 458 -16.68 -5.04 -0.98
N TYR A 459 -15.85 -5.71 -1.81
CA TYR A 459 -16.31 -6.64 -2.84
C TYR A 459 -17.27 -7.70 -2.26
N ARG A 460 -16.82 -8.39 -1.20
CA ARG A 460 -17.66 -9.38 -0.51
C ARG A 460 -19.01 -8.81 -0.07
N LYS A 461 -19.04 -7.59 0.48
CA LYS A 461 -20.27 -6.95 0.94
C LYS A 461 -21.24 -6.66 -0.20
N VAL A 462 -20.72 -6.15 -1.32
CA VAL A 462 -21.53 -5.86 -2.51
C VAL A 462 -22.04 -7.17 -3.11
N LEU A 463 -21.17 -8.16 -3.31
CA LEU A 463 -21.53 -9.48 -3.83
C LEU A 463 -22.63 -10.14 -2.96
N ASN A 464 -22.43 -10.20 -1.64
CA ASN A 464 -23.43 -10.83 -0.76
C ASN A 464 -24.75 -10.04 -0.71
N ALA A 465 -24.73 -8.73 -0.88
CA ALA A 465 -25.96 -7.93 -0.99
C ALA A 465 -26.71 -8.23 -2.30
N LEU A 466 -25.99 -8.41 -3.41
CA LEU A 466 -26.55 -8.80 -4.69
C LEU A 466 -27.13 -10.22 -4.64
N LEU A 467 -26.40 -11.18 -4.05
CA LEU A 467 -26.89 -12.55 -3.87
C LEU A 467 -28.12 -12.60 -2.95
N LYS A 468 -28.18 -11.73 -1.93
CA LYS A 468 -29.39 -11.61 -1.09
C LYS A 468 -30.60 -11.05 -1.86
N LYS A 469 -30.37 -10.10 -2.78
CA LYS A 469 -31.41 -9.45 -3.57
C LYS A 469 -31.91 -10.31 -4.73
N TYR A 470 -30.98 -10.95 -5.46
CA TYR A 470 -31.28 -11.65 -6.70
C TYR A 470 -31.13 -13.18 -6.65
N GLY A 471 -30.61 -13.74 -5.55
CA GLY A 471 -30.35 -15.17 -5.41
C GLY A 471 -29.04 -15.60 -6.09
N LYS A 472 -28.88 -16.93 -6.24
CA LYS A 472 -27.71 -17.54 -6.90
C LYS A 472 -27.62 -17.14 -8.37
N VAL A 473 -26.40 -17.11 -8.88
CA VAL A 473 -26.06 -16.71 -10.26
C VAL A 473 -25.29 -17.82 -10.97
N HIS A 474 -25.29 -17.79 -12.30
CA HIS A 474 -24.54 -18.73 -13.13
C HIS A 474 -23.07 -18.30 -13.26
N LYS A 475 -22.83 -16.98 -13.39
CA LYS A 475 -21.50 -16.47 -13.71
C LYS A 475 -21.20 -15.16 -12.99
N ILE A 476 -19.92 -14.99 -12.64
CA ILE A 476 -19.37 -13.74 -12.12
C ILE A 476 -18.17 -13.33 -12.98
N ASN A 477 -18.24 -12.15 -13.58
CA ASN A 477 -17.17 -11.53 -14.32
C ASN A 477 -16.48 -10.45 -13.48
N ILE A 478 -15.15 -10.48 -13.41
CA ILE A 478 -14.39 -9.54 -12.55
C ILE A 478 -13.30 -8.85 -13.36
N GLU A 479 -13.28 -7.52 -13.34
CA GLU A 479 -12.11 -6.74 -13.70
C GLU A 479 -11.44 -6.22 -12.42
N LEU A 480 -10.14 -6.35 -12.33
CA LEU A 480 -9.36 -5.79 -11.25
C LEU A 480 -8.50 -4.63 -11.76
N ALA A 481 -8.68 -3.46 -11.20
CA ALA A 481 -7.89 -2.30 -11.59
C ALA A 481 -6.39 -2.55 -11.35
N ARG A 482 -5.55 -2.18 -12.34
CA ARG A 482 -4.08 -2.37 -12.31
C ARG A 482 -3.40 -1.82 -11.05
N GLU A 483 -4.01 -0.86 -10.39
CA GLU A 483 -3.48 -0.16 -9.22
C GLU A 483 -3.63 -0.99 -7.94
N VAL A 484 -4.57 -1.93 -7.89
CA VAL A 484 -4.86 -2.72 -6.67
C VAL A 484 -3.65 -3.55 -6.23
N GLY A 485 -2.87 -4.08 -7.18
CA GLY A 485 -1.68 -4.87 -6.90
C GLY A 485 -0.38 -4.08 -6.72
N LYS A 486 -0.40 -2.75 -6.89
CA LYS A 486 0.82 -1.92 -6.90
C LYS A 486 1.02 -1.20 -5.58
N ASN A 487 2.29 -0.97 -5.21
CA ASN A 487 2.62 -0.16 -4.06
C ASN A 487 2.41 1.34 -4.34
N HIS A 488 2.45 2.16 -3.30
CA HIS A 488 2.19 3.60 -3.40
C HIS A 488 3.12 4.31 -4.40
N SER A 489 4.42 4.01 -4.41
CA SER A 489 5.38 4.66 -5.32
C SER A 489 5.10 4.32 -6.79
N GLN A 490 4.71 3.09 -7.07
CA GLN A 490 4.30 2.66 -8.41
C GLN A 490 2.99 3.34 -8.84
N ARG A 491 2.02 3.50 -7.94
CA ARG A 491 0.77 4.23 -8.21
C ARG A 491 1.02 5.71 -8.44
N ALA A 492 1.85 6.34 -7.61
CA ALA A 492 2.24 7.75 -7.79
C ALA A 492 2.94 8.01 -9.14
N LYS A 493 3.77 7.05 -9.59
CA LYS A 493 4.39 7.14 -10.92
C LYS A 493 3.35 7.07 -12.04
N ILE A 494 2.36 6.18 -11.95
CA ILE A 494 1.27 6.09 -12.92
C ILE A 494 0.45 7.38 -12.93
N GLU A 495 0.10 7.91 -11.78
CA GLU A 495 -0.64 9.17 -11.64
C GLU A 495 0.14 10.35 -12.25
N LYS A 496 1.45 10.40 -12.00
CA LYS A 496 2.34 11.39 -12.62
C LYS A 496 2.34 11.27 -14.15
N GLU A 497 2.54 10.07 -14.69
CA GLU A 497 2.49 9.81 -16.14
C GLU A 497 1.13 10.20 -16.75
N GLN A 498 0.03 9.98 -16.05
CA GLN A 498 -1.32 10.38 -16.49
C GLN A 498 -1.50 11.89 -16.51
N ASN A 499 -1.01 12.59 -15.47
CA ASN A 499 -1.08 14.05 -15.40
C ASN A 499 -0.19 14.71 -16.47
N GLU A 500 0.99 14.18 -16.73
CA GLU A 500 1.86 14.62 -17.81
C GLU A 500 1.18 14.44 -19.18
N ASN A 501 0.54 13.30 -19.42
CA ASN A 501 -0.22 13.05 -20.64
C ASN A 501 -1.43 13.99 -20.80
N TYR A 502 -2.15 14.28 -19.70
CA TYR A 502 -3.25 15.22 -19.71
C TYR A 502 -2.77 16.64 -20.07
N LYS A 503 -1.66 17.07 -19.46
CA LYS A 503 -1.04 18.38 -19.76
C LYS A 503 -0.60 18.46 -21.22
N ALA A 504 0.12 17.45 -21.71
CA ALA A 504 0.56 17.39 -23.11
C ALA A 504 -0.61 17.39 -24.11
N LYS A 505 -1.78 16.83 -23.71
CA LYS A 505 -2.99 16.91 -24.52
C LYS A 505 -3.55 18.34 -24.58
N LYS A 506 -3.62 19.02 -23.44
CA LYS A 506 -4.08 20.41 -23.34
C LYS A 506 -3.16 21.37 -24.12
N ASP A 507 -1.85 21.18 -24.01
CA ASP A 507 -0.87 22.01 -24.74
C ASP A 507 -1.02 21.80 -26.25
N ALA A 508 -1.24 20.55 -26.70
CA ALA A 508 -1.50 20.28 -28.13
C ALA A 508 -2.86 20.81 -28.63
N GLU A 509 -3.86 20.88 -27.77
CA GLU A 509 -5.17 21.46 -28.07
C GLU A 509 -5.05 22.99 -28.40
N LEU A 510 -4.34 23.72 -27.52
CA LEU A 510 -4.06 25.16 -27.73
C LEU A 510 -3.22 25.41 -28.99
N GLU A 511 -2.36 24.47 -29.34
CA GLU A 511 -1.52 24.62 -30.53
C GLU A 511 -2.26 24.25 -31.82
N CYS A 512 -3.19 23.26 -31.76
CA CYS A 512 -4.10 23.03 -32.89
C CYS A 512 -4.88 24.33 -33.26
N GLU A 513 -5.32 25.08 -32.25
CA GLU A 513 -6.00 26.35 -32.44
C GLU A 513 -5.09 27.38 -33.17
N LYS A 514 -3.83 27.51 -32.72
CA LYS A 514 -2.83 28.43 -33.34
C LYS A 514 -2.49 28.04 -34.77
N LEU A 515 -2.51 26.75 -35.11
CA LEU A 515 -2.20 26.23 -36.45
C LEU A 515 -3.43 26.18 -37.38
N GLY A 516 -4.60 26.63 -36.92
CA GLY A 516 -5.85 26.59 -37.69
C GLY A 516 -6.37 25.16 -37.94
N LEU A 517 -5.94 24.19 -37.11
CA LEU A 517 -6.41 22.81 -37.18
C LEU A 517 -7.74 22.67 -36.44
N LYS A 518 -8.67 21.93 -37.02
CA LYS A 518 -9.94 21.63 -36.34
C LYS A 518 -9.67 20.94 -35.00
N ILE A 519 -10.15 21.51 -33.89
CA ILE A 519 -9.98 20.94 -32.52
C ILE A 519 -10.82 19.71 -32.39
N ASN A 520 -10.19 18.55 -32.53
CA ASN A 520 -10.78 17.26 -32.28
C ASN A 520 -9.71 16.26 -31.74
N SER A 521 -10.14 15.18 -31.15
CA SER A 521 -9.22 14.20 -30.56
C SER A 521 -8.22 13.59 -31.54
N LYS A 522 -8.58 13.48 -32.83
CA LYS A 522 -7.72 12.94 -33.89
C LYS A 522 -6.59 13.89 -34.22
N ASN A 523 -6.89 15.19 -34.44
CA ASN A 523 -5.90 16.19 -34.79
C ASN A 523 -4.96 16.51 -33.62
N ILE A 524 -5.49 16.59 -32.38
CA ILE A 524 -4.67 16.71 -31.18
C ILE A 524 -3.66 15.54 -31.08
N LEU A 525 -4.10 14.32 -31.37
CA LEU A 525 -3.24 13.14 -31.34
C LEU A 525 -2.23 13.14 -32.49
N LYS A 526 -2.64 13.49 -33.73
CA LYS A 526 -1.73 13.64 -34.87
C LYS A 526 -0.62 14.64 -34.55
N LEU A 527 -0.94 15.82 -34.03
CA LEU A 527 0.03 16.85 -33.67
C LEU A 527 1.02 16.38 -32.58
N ARG A 528 0.54 15.66 -31.57
CA ARG A 528 1.42 15.08 -30.55
C ARG A 528 2.40 14.05 -31.10
N LEU A 529 1.92 13.17 -31.97
CA LEU A 529 2.76 12.15 -32.62
C LEU A 529 3.75 12.78 -33.58
N PHE A 530 3.33 13.79 -34.39
CA PHE A 530 4.16 14.58 -35.27
C PHE A 530 5.38 15.15 -34.56
N LYS A 531 5.16 15.79 -33.40
CA LYS A 531 6.24 16.34 -32.58
C LYS A 531 7.15 15.27 -31.99
N GLU A 532 6.55 14.21 -31.44
CA GLU A 532 7.32 13.10 -30.86
C GLU A 532 8.23 12.43 -31.89
N GLN A 533 7.75 12.33 -33.12
CA GLN A 533 8.47 11.75 -34.26
C GLN A 533 9.41 12.72 -34.97
N LYS A 534 9.57 13.96 -34.44
CA LYS A 534 10.41 15.02 -35.03
C LYS A 534 10.07 15.31 -36.48
N GLU A 535 8.78 15.32 -36.79
CA GLU A 535 8.23 15.60 -38.12
C GLU A 535 8.46 14.54 -39.20
N PHE A 536 8.89 13.31 -38.84
CA PHE A 536 9.13 12.24 -39.80
C PHE A 536 8.10 11.12 -39.67
N CYS A 537 7.74 10.53 -40.81
CA CYS A 537 6.92 9.32 -40.85
C CYS A 537 7.68 8.14 -40.19
N ALA A 538 7.04 7.42 -39.30
CA ALA A 538 7.69 6.36 -38.51
C ALA A 538 8.17 5.17 -39.36
N TYR A 539 7.62 4.96 -40.57
CA TYR A 539 7.95 3.82 -41.41
C TYR A 539 8.68 4.16 -42.71
N SER A 540 8.38 5.30 -43.35
CA SER A 540 9.09 5.70 -44.56
C SER A 540 10.29 6.61 -44.31
N GLY A 541 10.30 7.34 -43.20
CA GLY A 541 11.31 8.36 -42.91
C GLY A 541 11.16 9.62 -43.74
N GLU A 542 10.08 9.78 -44.47
CA GLU A 542 9.76 11.01 -45.19
C GLU A 542 9.32 12.11 -44.24
N LYS A 543 9.68 13.34 -44.56
CA LYS A 543 9.31 14.48 -43.74
C LYS A 543 7.84 14.81 -43.93
N ILE A 544 7.11 14.92 -42.82
CA ILE A 544 5.71 15.34 -42.78
C ILE A 544 5.68 16.85 -42.67
N LYS A 545 4.90 17.54 -43.52
CA LYS A 545 4.68 18.98 -43.44
C LYS A 545 3.48 19.30 -42.53
N ILE A 546 3.46 20.50 -41.99
CA ILE A 546 2.32 20.97 -41.18
C ILE A 546 1.02 21.02 -42.01
N SER A 547 1.12 21.34 -43.30
CA SER A 547 -0.01 21.28 -44.24
C SER A 547 -0.63 19.89 -44.35
N ASP A 548 0.19 18.85 -44.24
CA ASP A 548 -0.28 17.47 -44.37
C ASP A 548 -1.16 17.06 -43.18
N LEU A 549 -1.01 17.70 -42.01
CA LEU A 549 -1.87 17.49 -40.85
C LEU A 549 -3.31 17.95 -41.08
N GLN A 550 -3.52 18.90 -42.01
CA GLN A 550 -4.85 19.42 -42.37
C GLN A 550 -5.59 18.45 -43.30
N ASP A 551 -4.84 17.68 -44.09
CA ASP A 551 -5.43 16.69 -44.99
C ASP A 551 -5.72 15.36 -44.25
N GLU A 552 -7.00 15.06 -44.14
CA GLU A 552 -7.44 13.82 -43.46
C GLU A 552 -7.06 12.57 -44.24
N LYS A 553 -6.76 12.67 -45.56
CA LYS A 553 -6.43 11.52 -46.42
C LYS A 553 -4.92 11.24 -46.53
N MET A 554 -4.07 12.21 -46.19
CA MET A 554 -2.60 12.06 -46.30
C MET A 554 -1.97 11.31 -45.17
N LEU A 555 -2.44 11.50 -43.93
CA LEU A 555 -1.84 10.97 -42.73
C LEU A 555 -2.82 10.16 -41.89
N GLU A 556 -2.35 9.01 -41.44
CA GLU A 556 -3.09 8.13 -40.54
C GLU A 556 -2.33 7.87 -39.24
N ILE A 557 -3.09 7.58 -38.18
CA ILE A 557 -2.57 7.12 -36.91
C ILE A 557 -2.59 5.59 -36.95
N ASP A 558 -1.41 4.99 -37.06
CA ASP A 558 -1.27 3.55 -37.07
C ASP A 558 -1.04 2.99 -35.67
N HIS A 559 -1.56 1.79 -35.44
CA HIS A 559 -1.26 0.98 -34.25
C HIS A 559 -0.07 0.07 -34.52
N ILE A 560 1.06 0.29 -33.85
CA ILE A 560 2.31 -0.50 -34.00
C ILE A 560 2.00 -2.01 -33.93
N TYR A 561 1.36 -2.45 -32.85
CA TYR A 561 0.68 -3.76 -32.82
C TYR A 561 -0.76 -3.57 -33.32
N PRO A 562 -1.21 -4.29 -34.32
CA PRO A 562 -2.56 -4.13 -34.87
C PRO A 562 -3.62 -4.14 -33.75
N TYR A 563 -4.57 -3.22 -33.87
CA TYR A 563 -5.59 -3.06 -32.82
C TYR A 563 -6.51 -4.29 -32.71
N SER A 564 -6.82 -4.90 -33.86
CA SER A 564 -7.58 -6.17 -33.94
C SER A 564 -6.93 -7.33 -33.16
N ARG A 565 -5.59 -7.32 -33.08
CA ARG A 565 -4.79 -8.39 -32.44
C ARG A 565 -4.41 -8.06 -31.01
N SER A 566 -4.24 -6.78 -30.67
CA SER A 566 -3.70 -6.33 -29.37
C SER A 566 -4.75 -5.72 -28.45
N PHE A 567 -5.84 -5.14 -28.97
CA PHE A 567 -6.79 -4.24 -28.29
C PHE A 567 -6.13 -3.08 -27.53
N ASP A 568 -4.86 -2.78 -27.86
CA ASP A 568 -4.10 -1.73 -27.22
C ASP A 568 -4.23 -0.40 -27.97
N ASP A 569 -5.16 0.45 -27.53
CA ASP A 569 -5.36 1.82 -28.03
C ASP A 569 -4.50 2.85 -27.30
N SER A 570 -3.49 2.42 -26.52
CA SER A 570 -2.64 3.34 -25.76
C SER A 570 -1.78 4.21 -26.68
N TYR A 571 -1.46 5.43 -26.22
CA TYR A 571 -0.54 6.34 -26.90
C TYR A 571 0.81 5.69 -27.28
N MET A 572 1.29 4.77 -26.44
CA MET A 572 2.53 4.02 -26.66
C MET A 572 2.41 2.94 -27.75
N ASN A 573 1.22 2.68 -28.26
CA ASN A 573 0.98 1.78 -29.39
C ASN A 573 0.63 2.53 -30.68
N LYS A 574 0.80 3.86 -30.72
CA LYS A 574 0.40 4.70 -31.85
C LYS A 574 1.59 5.43 -32.44
N VAL A 575 1.63 5.51 -33.77
CA VAL A 575 2.57 6.32 -34.56
C VAL A 575 1.81 7.06 -35.66
N LEU A 576 2.37 8.17 -36.13
CA LEU A 576 1.86 8.93 -37.28
C LEU A 576 2.61 8.49 -38.54
N VAL A 577 1.87 8.12 -39.54
CA VAL A 577 2.43 7.61 -40.83
C VAL A 577 1.64 8.15 -42.01
N PHE A 578 2.25 8.16 -43.21
CA PHE A 578 1.49 8.39 -44.42
C PHE A 578 0.49 7.24 -44.65
N THR A 579 -0.67 7.56 -45.16
CA THR A 579 -1.75 6.60 -45.47
C THR A 579 -1.25 5.41 -46.27
N LYS A 580 -0.40 5.64 -47.29
CA LYS A 580 0.23 4.59 -48.06
C LYS A 580 0.95 3.54 -47.22
N GLN A 581 1.72 3.97 -46.21
CA GLN A 581 2.50 3.08 -45.36
C GLN A 581 1.59 2.27 -44.43
N ASN A 582 0.51 2.89 -43.93
CA ASN A 582 -0.47 2.18 -43.14
C ASN A 582 -1.23 1.13 -43.93
N GLN A 583 -1.57 1.44 -45.15
CA GLN A 583 -2.25 0.50 -46.05
C GLN A 583 -1.33 -0.67 -46.54
N GLU A 584 -0.02 -0.43 -46.61
CA GLU A 584 0.96 -1.51 -46.86
C GLU A 584 1.09 -2.43 -45.64
N LYS A 585 1.01 -1.89 -44.45
CA LYS A 585 1.18 -2.66 -43.20
C LYS A 585 -0.06 -3.48 -42.84
N LEU A 586 -1.26 -2.91 -43.03
CA LEU A 586 -2.55 -3.55 -42.68
C LEU A 586 -2.55 -4.13 -41.25
N ASN A 587 -3.04 -5.36 -41.10
CA ASN A 587 -3.14 -6.12 -39.86
C ASN A 587 -1.84 -6.88 -39.49
N GLN A 588 -0.70 -6.29 -39.81
CA GLN A 588 0.63 -6.85 -39.55
C GLN A 588 1.39 -5.97 -38.55
N THR A 589 2.36 -6.55 -37.87
CA THR A 589 3.34 -5.74 -37.14
C THR A 589 4.32 -5.08 -38.11
N PRO A 590 5.05 -4.03 -37.71
CA PRO A 590 6.07 -3.44 -38.60
C PRO A 590 7.09 -4.44 -39.12
N PHE A 591 7.51 -5.40 -38.31
CA PHE A 591 8.43 -6.46 -38.75
C PHE A 591 7.79 -7.45 -39.73
N GLU A 592 6.54 -7.86 -39.46
CA GLU A 592 5.81 -8.74 -40.37
C GLU A 592 5.60 -8.10 -41.76
N ALA A 593 5.35 -6.78 -41.83
CA ALA A 593 5.08 -6.04 -43.02
C ALA A 593 6.35 -5.65 -43.79
N PHE A 594 7.38 -5.22 -43.08
CA PHE A 594 8.56 -4.57 -43.69
C PHE A 594 9.87 -5.29 -43.42
N GLY A 595 9.90 -6.33 -42.57
CA GLY A 595 11.12 -7.04 -42.18
C GLY A 595 11.85 -7.78 -43.31
N ASN A 596 11.14 -8.14 -44.42
CA ASN A 596 11.72 -8.80 -45.58
C ASN A 596 12.46 -7.83 -46.52
N ASP A 597 12.20 -6.52 -46.43
CA ASP A 597 12.94 -5.48 -47.15
C ASP A 597 14.04 -4.91 -46.24
N SER A 598 15.28 -5.42 -46.41
CA SER A 598 16.40 -5.03 -45.53
C SER A 598 16.69 -3.53 -45.53
N ALA A 599 16.51 -2.84 -46.67
CA ALA A 599 16.79 -1.42 -46.78
C ALA A 599 15.71 -0.58 -46.03
N LYS A 600 14.45 -0.96 -46.17
CA LYS A 600 13.32 -0.32 -45.47
C LYS A 600 13.38 -0.61 -43.97
N TRP A 601 13.73 -1.85 -43.63
CA TRP A 601 13.84 -2.22 -42.21
C TRP A 601 14.96 -1.48 -41.46
N GLN A 602 16.15 -1.35 -42.06
CA GLN A 602 17.25 -0.57 -41.46
C GLN A 602 16.84 0.90 -41.22
N LYS A 603 16.10 1.53 -42.16
CA LYS A 603 15.55 2.86 -41.95
C LYS A 603 14.61 2.91 -40.77
N ILE A 604 13.70 1.94 -40.63
CA ILE A 604 12.76 1.83 -39.52
C ILE A 604 13.52 1.64 -38.20
N GLU A 605 14.58 0.85 -38.14
CA GLU A 605 15.42 0.67 -36.94
C GLU A 605 16.09 1.98 -36.49
N VAL A 606 16.60 2.77 -37.43
CA VAL A 606 17.19 4.08 -37.15
C VAL A 606 16.14 5.06 -36.61
N LEU A 607 14.98 5.13 -37.26
CA LEU A 607 13.89 6.02 -36.88
C LEU A 607 13.31 5.65 -35.48
N ALA A 608 13.18 4.34 -35.22
CA ALA A 608 12.68 3.84 -33.95
C ALA A 608 13.55 4.24 -32.76
N LYS A 609 14.88 4.39 -32.94
CA LYS A 609 15.80 4.83 -31.88
C LYS A 609 15.48 6.25 -31.34
N ASN A 610 14.85 7.08 -32.14
CA ASN A 610 14.42 8.43 -31.73
C ASN A 610 13.11 8.47 -30.96
N LEU A 611 12.37 7.35 -30.88
CA LEU A 611 11.09 7.26 -30.22
C LEU A 611 11.24 6.81 -28.75
N PRO A 612 10.23 7.04 -27.89
CA PRO A 612 10.22 6.53 -26.53
C PRO A 612 10.50 5.02 -26.48
N THR A 613 11.28 4.58 -25.52
CA THR A 613 11.76 3.18 -25.40
C THR A 613 10.64 2.13 -25.51
N LYS A 614 9.42 2.45 -25.04
CA LYS A 614 8.28 1.53 -25.16
C LYS A 614 7.80 1.39 -26.62
N LYS A 615 7.78 2.46 -27.41
CA LYS A 615 7.44 2.44 -28.83
C LYS A 615 8.53 1.75 -29.65
N GLN A 616 9.79 2.11 -29.38
CA GLN A 616 10.95 1.46 -29.99
C GLN A 616 10.88 -0.08 -29.86
N LYS A 617 10.70 -0.59 -28.63
CA LYS A 617 10.59 -2.04 -28.38
C LYS A 617 9.42 -2.70 -29.12
N ARG A 618 8.33 -1.97 -29.37
CA ARG A 618 7.17 -2.50 -30.12
C ARG A 618 7.40 -2.52 -31.62
N ILE A 619 8.02 -1.47 -32.16
CA ILE A 619 8.34 -1.40 -33.58
C ILE A 619 9.33 -2.49 -33.96
N LEU A 620 10.34 -2.71 -33.12
CA LEU A 620 11.43 -3.67 -33.36
C LEU A 620 11.11 -5.09 -32.87
N ASP A 621 9.88 -5.39 -32.47
CA ASP A 621 9.49 -6.72 -31.99
C ASP A 621 9.33 -7.71 -33.15
N LYS A 622 10.32 -8.59 -33.29
CA LYS A 622 10.37 -9.63 -34.37
C LYS A 622 9.48 -10.85 -34.07
N ASN A 623 9.09 -11.05 -32.80
CA ASN A 623 8.47 -12.29 -32.30
C ASN A 623 7.02 -12.11 -31.82
N TYR A 624 6.23 -11.23 -32.47
CA TYR A 624 4.87 -10.97 -32.04
C TYR A 624 3.91 -12.14 -32.25
N LYS A 625 4.07 -12.91 -33.36
CA LYS A 625 3.21 -14.08 -33.67
C LYS A 625 3.20 -15.13 -32.56
N ASP A 626 4.36 -15.42 -31.98
CA ASP A 626 4.49 -16.44 -30.93
C ASP A 626 3.80 -16.02 -29.63
N LYS A 627 3.62 -14.71 -29.44
CA LYS A 627 2.91 -14.16 -28.30
C LYS A 627 1.39 -14.21 -28.46
N GLU A 628 0.90 -14.18 -29.69
CA GLU A 628 -0.55 -14.11 -29.98
C GLU A 628 -1.27 -15.44 -29.68
N GLN A 629 -0.67 -16.58 -29.99
CA GLN A 629 -1.29 -17.89 -29.75
C GLN A 629 -1.34 -18.32 -28.28
N LYS A 630 -0.36 -17.88 -27.46
CA LYS A 630 -0.29 -18.21 -26.02
C LYS A 630 -0.95 -17.18 -25.11
N ASP A 631 -1.15 -15.97 -25.59
CA ASP A 631 -1.20 -14.81 -24.68
C ASP A 631 -2.55 -14.09 -24.57
N PHE A 632 -3.56 -14.37 -25.39
CA PHE A 632 -4.83 -13.63 -25.21
C PHE A 632 -5.50 -13.96 -23.86
N LYS A 633 -5.36 -15.20 -23.40
CA LYS A 633 -5.76 -15.61 -22.04
C LYS A 633 -4.71 -15.25 -20.99
N ASP A 634 -3.44 -15.37 -21.30
CA ASP A 634 -2.33 -15.20 -20.34
C ASP A 634 -1.85 -13.77 -20.16
N ARG A 635 -1.92 -12.88 -21.16
CA ARG A 635 -1.53 -11.46 -21.01
C ARG A 635 -2.42 -10.68 -20.08
N ASN A 636 -3.70 -11.00 -20.04
CA ASN A 636 -4.65 -10.39 -19.13
C ASN A 636 -4.44 -10.79 -17.68
N LEU A 637 -3.76 -11.90 -17.45
CA LEU A 637 -3.44 -12.45 -16.13
C LEU A 637 -2.06 -12.00 -15.62
N ASN A 638 -1.15 -11.51 -16.49
CA ASN A 638 0.26 -11.38 -16.13
C ASN A 638 0.65 -10.12 -15.34
N ASP A 639 -0.01 -8.97 -15.49
CA ASP A 639 0.35 -7.72 -14.79
C ASP A 639 -0.42 -7.45 -13.49
N THR A 640 -1.56 -8.11 -13.29
CA THR A 640 -2.35 -8.10 -12.06
C THR A 640 -2.48 -9.49 -11.43
N ARG A 641 -1.63 -10.39 -11.80
CA ARG A 641 -1.74 -11.85 -11.68
C ARG A 641 -2.12 -12.38 -10.32
N TYR A 642 -1.42 -11.94 -9.27
CA TYR A 642 -1.59 -12.56 -7.96
C TYR A 642 -2.93 -12.22 -7.32
N ILE A 643 -3.28 -10.93 -7.26
CA ILE A 643 -4.49 -10.50 -6.55
C ILE A 643 -5.76 -10.82 -7.33
N ALA A 644 -5.72 -10.69 -8.67
CA ALA A 644 -6.85 -11.08 -9.51
C ALA A 644 -7.13 -12.57 -9.38
N ARG A 645 -6.09 -13.39 -9.48
CA ARG A 645 -6.19 -14.85 -9.29
C ARG A 645 -6.71 -15.20 -7.88
N LEU A 646 -6.25 -14.49 -6.86
CA LEU A 646 -6.70 -14.66 -5.49
C LEU A 646 -8.20 -14.38 -5.34
N VAL A 647 -8.70 -13.25 -5.87
CA VAL A 647 -10.13 -12.90 -5.79
C VAL A 647 -10.98 -13.89 -6.57
N LEU A 648 -10.51 -14.32 -7.75
CA LEU A 648 -11.15 -15.37 -8.55
C LEU A 648 -11.25 -16.67 -7.75
N ASN A 649 -10.13 -17.17 -7.23
CA ASN A 649 -10.09 -18.42 -6.48
C ASN A 649 -10.96 -18.32 -5.21
N TYR A 650 -10.81 -17.23 -4.45
CA TYR A 650 -11.65 -16.98 -3.27
C TYR A 650 -13.15 -17.03 -3.59
N THR A 651 -13.56 -16.47 -4.73
CA THR A 651 -14.97 -16.48 -5.14
C THR A 651 -15.39 -17.87 -5.63
N LYS A 652 -14.56 -18.51 -6.46
CA LYS A 652 -14.85 -19.83 -7.07
C LYS A 652 -14.90 -20.95 -6.03
N ASP A 653 -13.99 -20.91 -5.05
CA ASP A 653 -13.82 -22.03 -4.14
C ASP A 653 -14.86 -22.03 -3.00
N TYR A 654 -15.39 -20.86 -2.65
CA TYR A 654 -16.30 -20.73 -1.50
C TYR A 654 -17.75 -20.44 -1.86
N LEU A 655 -18.04 -20.01 -3.11
CA LEU A 655 -19.41 -19.67 -3.50
C LEU A 655 -20.07 -20.80 -4.28
N ASP A 656 -21.34 -21.05 -3.98
CA ASP A 656 -22.17 -21.96 -4.74
C ASP A 656 -22.87 -21.23 -5.91
N PHE A 657 -22.90 -21.86 -7.09
CA PHE A 657 -23.39 -21.29 -8.33
C PHE A 657 -24.54 -22.12 -8.92
N LEU A 658 -25.39 -21.48 -9.71
CA LEU A 658 -26.33 -22.20 -10.59
C LEU A 658 -25.54 -22.95 -11.67
N PRO A 659 -26.01 -24.15 -12.13
CA PRO A 659 -25.35 -24.90 -13.17
C PRO A 659 -25.33 -24.12 -14.49
N LEU A 660 -24.22 -24.15 -15.22
CA LEU A 660 -24.13 -23.61 -16.58
C LEU A 660 -24.89 -24.49 -17.54
N SER A 661 -25.62 -23.91 -18.52
CA SER A 661 -26.31 -24.64 -19.58
C SER A 661 -25.32 -25.37 -20.50
N ASP A 662 -25.75 -26.50 -21.08
CA ASP A 662 -24.91 -27.31 -21.97
C ASP A 662 -24.50 -26.57 -23.24
N ASP A 663 -25.28 -25.60 -23.72
CA ASP A 663 -24.94 -24.74 -24.86
C ASP A 663 -23.71 -23.86 -24.65
N GLU A 664 -23.41 -23.49 -23.41
CA GLU A 664 -22.15 -22.77 -23.10
C GLU A 664 -20.95 -23.71 -22.99
N ASN A 665 -21.16 -24.99 -22.69
CA ASN A 665 -20.11 -26.02 -22.62
C ASN A 665 -19.61 -26.46 -24.01
N THR A 666 -20.44 -26.42 -25.05
CA THR A 666 -20.08 -26.82 -26.42
C THR A 666 -19.14 -25.82 -27.13
N LYS A 667 -18.99 -24.61 -26.60
CA LYS A 667 -18.09 -23.57 -27.15
C LYS A 667 -16.71 -23.51 -26.46
N LEU A 668 -16.41 -24.47 -25.58
CA LEU A 668 -15.12 -24.59 -24.92
C LEU A 668 -14.16 -25.47 -25.75
N ASN A 669 -12.89 -25.08 -25.87
CA ASN A 669 -11.86 -25.90 -26.52
C ASN A 669 -11.67 -27.23 -25.76
N ASP A 670 -11.18 -28.26 -26.43
CA ASP A 670 -11.02 -29.62 -25.89
C ASP A 670 -10.26 -29.71 -24.56
N THR A 671 -9.34 -28.81 -24.30
CA THR A 671 -8.63 -28.67 -23.01
C THR A 671 -9.47 -28.05 -21.88
N GLN A 672 -10.66 -27.54 -22.18
CA GLN A 672 -11.58 -26.90 -21.25
C GLN A 672 -12.90 -27.67 -21.07
N LYS A 673 -13.10 -28.76 -21.80
CA LYS A 673 -14.23 -29.67 -21.65
C LYS A 673 -14.19 -30.28 -20.24
N GLY A 674 -15.20 -29.99 -19.44
CA GLY A 674 -15.32 -30.42 -18.04
C GLY A 674 -15.01 -29.39 -16.97
N SER A 675 -14.46 -28.21 -17.31
CA SER A 675 -14.26 -27.10 -16.37
C SER A 675 -15.33 -26.04 -16.58
N LYS A 676 -16.41 -26.12 -15.78
CA LYS A 676 -17.47 -25.07 -15.74
C LYS A 676 -16.86 -23.78 -15.16
N VAL A 677 -16.68 -22.74 -15.98
CA VAL A 677 -16.05 -21.47 -15.57
C VAL A 677 -17.12 -20.51 -15.04
N HIS A 678 -17.43 -20.64 -13.75
CA HIS A 678 -18.38 -19.74 -13.07
C HIS A 678 -17.80 -18.35 -12.78
N VAL A 679 -16.48 -18.23 -12.63
CA VAL A 679 -15.84 -16.95 -12.31
C VAL A 679 -14.74 -16.67 -13.33
N GLU A 680 -14.81 -15.51 -13.98
CA GLU A 680 -13.91 -15.13 -15.06
C GLU A 680 -13.30 -13.74 -14.85
N ALA A 681 -11.99 -13.59 -15.13
CA ALA A 681 -11.33 -12.29 -15.14
C ALA A 681 -11.43 -11.65 -16.52
N LYS A 682 -11.76 -10.37 -16.56
CA LYS A 682 -11.78 -9.56 -17.78
C LYS A 682 -10.66 -8.52 -17.76
N SER A 683 -10.17 -8.19 -18.95
CA SER A 683 -9.10 -7.22 -19.12
C SER A 683 -9.63 -5.79 -19.21
N GLY A 684 -9.00 -4.85 -18.48
CA GLY A 684 -9.33 -3.43 -18.61
C GLY A 684 -9.06 -2.84 -19.99
N MET A 685 -8.21 -3.46 -20.82
CA MET A 685 -8.04 -3.05 -22.23
C MET A 685 -9.27 -3.40 -23.05
N LEU A 686 -9.80 -4.60 -22.88
CA LEU A 686 -11.02 -5.03 -23.52
C LEU A 686 -12.21 -4.16 -23.11
N THR A 687 -12.39 -3.92 -21.80
CA THR A 687 -13.44 -3.03 -21.28
C THR A 687 -13.34 -1.64 -21.90
N SER A 688 -12.15 -1.08 -22.00
CA SER A 688 -11.92 0.23 -22.62
C SER A 688 -12.22 0.24 -24.12
N ALA A 689 -11.87 -0.84 -24.82
CA ALA A 689 -12.11 -0.99 -26.26
C ALA A 689 -13.60 -1.09 -26.58
N LEU A 690 -14.34 -1.95 -25.87
CA LEU A 690 -15.79 -2.10 -26.01
C LEU A 690 -16.53 -0.82 -25.59
N ARG A 691 -16.11 -0.17 -24.51
CA ARG A 691 -16.67 1.11 -24.06
C ARG A 691 -16.64 2.18 -25.17
N HIS A 692 -15.50 2.31 -25.84
CA HIS A 692 -15.36 3.26 -26.95
C HIS A 692 -16.22 2.84 -28.15
N THR A 693 -16.22 1.56 -28.49
CA THR A 693 -16.94 1.07 -29.67
C THR A 693 -18.46 1.14 -29.53
N TRP A 694 -19.00 0.92 -28.33
CA TRP A 694 -20.42 1.11 -28.02
C TRP A 694 -20.80 2.58 -27.76
N GLY A 695 -19.87 3.53 -27.99
CA GLY A 695 -20.13 4.98 -27.98
C GLY A 695 -20.28 5.60 -26.60
N PHE A 696 -19.80 4.96 -25.54
CA PHE A 696 -19.74 5.60 -24.22
C PHE A 696 -18.59 6.60 -24.16
N SER A 697 -18.82 7.72 -23.46
CA SER A 697 -17.81 8.77 -23.24
C SER A 697 -16.53 8.23 -22.60
N ALA A 698 -15.41 8.92 -22.82
CA ALA A 698 -14.17 8.64 -22.10
C ALA A 698 -14.37 8.67 -20.58
N LYS A 699 -13.56 7.92 -19.82
CA LYS A 699 -13.66 7.90 -18.35
C LYS A 699 -13.47 9.28 -17.78
N ASP A 700 -14.53 9.87 -17.24
CA ASP A 700 -14.44 11.03 -16.39
C ASP A 700 -14.07 10.59 -14.98
N ARG A 701 -12.85 10.93 -14.55
CA ARG A 701 -12.32 10.55 -13.24
C ARG A 701 -12.77 11.45 -12.10
N ASN A 702 -13.44 12.56 -12.41
CA ASN A 702 -13.95 13.48 -11.42
C ASN A 702 -15.26 12.97 -10.80
N ASN A 703 -16.00 12.12 -11.53
CA ASN A 703 -17.18 11.45 -11.01
C ASN A 703 -16.95 9.95 -10.80
N HIS A 704 -17.86 9.28 -10.10
CA HIS A 704 -17.76 7.87 -9.74
C HIS A 704 -18.57 6.92 -10.64
N LEU A 705 -19.45 7.44 -11.48
CA LEU A 705 -20.41 6.67 -12.27
C LEU A 705 -19.75 5.82 -13.37
N HIS A 706 -18.57 6.21 -13.83
CA HIS A 706 -17.82 5.46 -14.84
C HIS A 706 -17.49 4.02 -14.42
N HIS A 707 -17.45 3.70 -13.12
CA HIS A 707 -17.27 2.34 -12.62
C HIS A 707 -18.47 1.44 -12.87
N ALA A 708 -19.69 2.00 -12.82
CA ALA A 708 -20.89 1.25 -13.18
C ALA A 708 -20.93 0.93 -14.68
N ILE A 709 -20.58 1.91 -15.53
CA ILE A 709 -20.48 1.70 -16.98
C ILE A 709 -19.48 0.57 -17.28
N ASP A 710 -18.31 0.61 -16.66
CA ASP A 710 -17.30 -0.44 -16.84
C ASP A 710 -17.83 -1.82 -16.39
N ALA A 711 -18.52 -1.89 -15.24
CA ALA A 711 -19.12 -3.12 -14.77
C ALA A 711 -20.21 -3.66 -15.74
N VAL A 712 -21.03 -2.79 -16.31
CA VAL A 712 -22.01 -3.18 -17.35
C VAL A 712 -21.28 -3.75 -18.56
N ILE A 713 -20.26 -3.10 -19.06
CA ILE A 713 -19.47 -3.59 -20.21
C ILE A 713 -18.86 -4.97 -19.91
N ILE A 714 -18.32 -5.16 -18.68
CA ILE A 714 -17.77 -6.44 -18.23
C ILE A 714 -18.84 -7.54 -18.21
N ALA A 715 -20.08 -7.22 -17.86
CA ALA A 715 -21.18 -8.18 -17.87
C ALA A 715 -21.41 -8.76 -19.26
N TYR A 716 -21.36 -7.91 -20.30
CA TYR A 716 -21.61 -8.30 -21.70
C TYR A 716 -20.34 -8.73 -22.46
N ALA A 717 -19.14 -8.60 -21.90
CA ALA A 717 -17.89 -9.01 -22.54
C ALA A 717 -17.70 -10.54 -22.51
N ASN A 718 -18.61 -11.31 -23.14
CA ASN A 718 -18.48 -12.76 -23.30
C ASN A 718 -17.50 -13.12 -24.45
N ASN A 719 -17.11 -14.38 -24.54
CA ASN A 719 -16.13 -14.82 -25.54
C ASN A 719 -16.64 -14.64 -26.98
N SER A 720 -17.95 -14.76 -27.23
CA SER A 720 -18.54 -14.54 -28.54
C SER A 720 -18.42 -13.07 -28.97
N ILE A 721 -18.76 -12.13 -28.09
CA ILE A 721 -18.59 -10.68 -28.36
C ILE A 721 -17.11 -10.33 -28.54
N VAL A 722 -16.22 -10.91 -27.74
CA VAL A 722 -14.76 -10.68 -27.89
C VAL A 722 -14.26 -11.16 -29.24
N LYS A 723 -14.67 -12.32 -29.70
CA LYS A 723 -14.33 -12.85 -31.02
C LYS A 723 -14.91 -11.96 -32.13
N ALA A 724 -16.21 -11.69 -32.08
CA ALA A 724 -16.87 -10.83 -33.06
C ALA A 724 -16.23 -9.43 -33.12
N PHE A 725 -15.81 -8.90 -31.96
CA PHE A 725 -15.12 -7.61 -31.91
C PHE A 725 -13.72 -7.67 -32.56
N SER A 726 -12.97 -8.75 -32.37
CA SER A 726 -11.69 -8.98 -33.05
C SER A 726 -11.89 -9.02 -34.56
N ASP A 727 -12.85 -9.82 -35.03
CA ASP A 727 -13.16 -9.98 -36.44
C ASP A 727 -13.64 -8.64 -37.05
N PHE A 728 -14.52 -7.93 -36.38
CA PHE A 728 -14.97 -6.59 -36.80
C PHE A 728 -13.81 -5.59 -36.96
N LYS A 729 -12.86 -5.59 -36.03
CA LYS A 729 -11.68 -4.68 -36.12
C LYS A 729 -10.75 -5.09 -37.26
N LYS A 730 -10.59 -6.39 -37.51
CA LYS A 730 -9.83 -6.90 -38.65
C LYS A 730 -10.49 -6.47 -39.97
N GLU A 731 -11.80 -6.62 -40.12
CA GLU A 731 -12.54 -6.14 -41.27
C GLU A 731 -12.44 -4.62 -41.45
N GLN A 732 -12.45 -3.85 -40.39
CA GLN A 732 -12.29 -2.39 -40.46
C GLN A 732 -10.93 -1.99 -41.06
N GLU A 733 -9.84 -2.67 -40.67
CA GLU A 733 -8.52 -2.45 -41.23
C GLU A 733 -8.51 -2.78 -42.72
N SER A 734 -9.14 -3.90 -43.16
CA SER A 734 -9.28 -4.29 -44.56
C SER A 734 -10.17 -3.30 -45.34
N ASN A 735 -11.33 -2.92 -44.81
CA ASN A 735 -12.25 -1.96 -45.44
C ASN A 735 -11.61 -0.58 -45.62
N SER A 736 -10.69 -0.16 -44.72
CA SER A 736 -9.92 1.08 -44.87
C SER A 736 -8.97 0.99 -46.10
N ALA A 737 -8.34 -0.15 -46.32
CA ALA A 737 -7.51 -0.39 -47.50
C ALA A 737 -8.32 -0.38 -48.80
N GLU A 738 -9.51 -1.01 -48.78
CA GLU A 738 -10.43 -1.01 -49.93
C GLU A 738 -10.94 0.37 -50.30
N LEU A 739 -11.24 1.22 -49.31
CA LEU A 739 -11.61 2.61 -49.53
C LEU A 739 -10.43 3.39 -50.15
N TYR A 740 -9.22 3.23 -49.57
CA TYR A 740 -8.02 3.86 -50.11
C TYR A 740 -7.75 3.46 -51.59
N ALA A 741 -7.95 2.18 -51.89
CA ALA A 741 -7.84 1.64 -53.25
C ALA A 741 -9.04 1.99 -54.14
N LYS A 742 -10.02 2.79 -53.65
CA LYS A 742 -11.26 3.14 -54.36
C LYS A 742 -12.14 1.94 -54.75
N LYS A 743 -12.04 0.81 -54.02
CA LYS A 743 -12.82 -0.39 -54.23
C LYS A 743 -14.20 -0.34 -53.58
N ILE A 744 -14.40 0.49 -52.55
CA ILE A 744 -15.68 0.72 -51.88
C ILE A 744 -15.97 2.23 -51.78
N SER A 745 -17.25 2.58 -51.67
CA SER A 745 -17.69 3.93 -51.48
C SER A 745 -17.48 4.43 -50.05
N GLU A 746 -17.39 5.76 -49.86
CA GLU A 746 -17.33 6.36 -48.51
C GLU A 746 -18.58 6.06 -47.69
N LEU A 747 -19.74 5.90 -48.32
CA LEU A 747 -21.00 5.56 -47.68
C LEU A 747 -20.99 4.13 -47.15
N ASP A 748 -20.55 3.17 -47.98
CA ASP A 748 -20.43 1.77 -47.61
C ASP A 748 -19.41 1.60 -46.48
N TYR A 749 -18.25 2.30 -46.54
CA TYR A 749 -17.27 2.31 -45.47
C TYR A 749 -17.86 2.84 -44.16
N LYS A 750 -18.64 3.92 -44.18
CA LYS A 750 -19.32 4.44 -42.98
C LYS A 750 -20.32 3.46 -42.39
N ASN A 751 -21.10 2.78 -43.25
CA ASN A 751 -22.08 1.79 -42.81
C ASN A 751 -21.40 0.57 -42.17
N LYS A 752 -20.30 0.09 -42.71
CA LYS A 752 -19.48 -1.02 -42.20
C LYS A 752 -18.74 -0.69 -40.90
N ARG A 753 -18.76 0.56 -40.42
CA ARG A 753 -18.07 1.00 -39.17
C ARG A 753 -18.87 0.78 -37.89
N LYS A 754 -20.12 0.30 -37.96
CA LYS A 754 -20.96 0.10 -36.78
C LYS A 754 -20.79 -1.31 -36.23
N PHE A 755 -20.32 -1.45 -35.00
CA PHE A 755 -20.35 -2.71 -34.27
C PHE A 755 -21.73 -2.87 -33.61
N PHE A 756 -22.23 -4.10 -33.60
CA PHE A 756 -23.54 -4.37 -33.00
C PHE A 756 -23.58 -4.15 -31.49
N GLU A 757 -24.70 -3.69 -31.01
CA GLU A 757 -24.98 -3.57 -29.57
C GLU A 757 -25.39 -4.95 -29.02
N PRO A 758 -25.14 -5.26 -27.74
CA PRO A 758 -25.58 -6.51 -27.10
C PRO A 758 -27.07 -6.78 -27.25
N PHE A 759 -27.87 -5.71 -27.22
CA PHE A 759 -29.29 -5.70 -27.51
C PHE A 759 -29.72 -4.31 -28.05
N SER A 760 -30.88 -4.22 -28.69
CA SER A 760 -31.36 -2.96 -29.27
C SER A 760 -31.52 -1.87 -28.21
N GLY A 761 -30.93 -0.67 -28.45
CA GLY A 761 -30.98 0.45 -27.53
C GLY A 761 -30.11 0.30 -26.26
N PHE A 762 -29.15 -0.61 -26.30
CA PHE A 762 -28.22 -0.88 -25.17
C PHE A 762 -27.63 0.37 -24.57
N ARG A 763 -27.06 1.24 -25.42
CA ARG A 763 -26.40 2.45 -24.94
C ARG A 763 -27.34 3.36 -24.17
N GLN A 764 -28.56 3.62 -24.72
CA GLN A 764 -29.54 4.50 -24.06
C GLN A 764 -30.01 3.91 -22.73
N LYS A 765 -30.37 2.63 -22.73
CA LYS A 765 -30.82 1.93 -21.49
C LYS A 765 -29.76 1.94 -20.40
N VAL A 766 -28.47 1.81 -20.76
CA VAL A 766 -27.37 1.94 -19.80
C VAL A 766 -27.26 3.34 -19.24
N LEU A 767 -27.35 4.39 -20.10
CA LEU A 767 -27.27 5.79 -19.66
C LEU A 767 -28.43 6.13 -18.72
N ASP A 768 -29.66 5.72 -19.06
CA ASP A 768 -30.84 5.92 -18.22
C ASP A 768 -30.65 5.29 -16.83
N LYS A 769 -30.13 4.04 -16.80
CA LYS A 769 -29.82 3.35 -15.53
C LYS A 769 -28.68 4.02 -14.73
N ILE A 770 -27.69 4.58 -15.39
CA ILE A 770 -26.59 5.28 -14.73
C ILE A 770 -27.06 6.57 -14.04
N ASP A 771 -28.03 7.28 -14.63
CA ASP A 771 -28.58 8.50 -14.05
C ASP A 771 -29.48 8.22 -12.82
N GLU A 772 -30.00 6.99 -12.66
CA GLU A 772 -30.73 6.55 -11.47
C GLU A 772 -29.81 6.15 -10.29
N ILE A 773 -28.49 6.00 -10.48
CA ILE A 773 -27.58 5.46 -9.47
C ILE A 773 -27.39 6.45 -8.31
N PHE A 774 -27.66 5.99 -7.09
CA PHE A 774 -27.17 6.61 -5.88
C PHE A 774 -25.85 5.93 -5.45
N VAL A 775 -24.74 6.67 -5.49
CA VAL A 775 -23.42 6.13 -5.16
C VAL A 775 -23.30 5.80 -3.67
N SER A 776 -23.14 4.53 -3.35
CA SER A 776 -23.05 4.03 -1.97
C SER A 776 -21.74 4.37 -1.31
N LYS A 777 -21.78 4.87 -0.06
CA LYS A 777 -20.60 5.18 0.74
C LYS A 777 -20.77 4.69 2.19
N PRO A 778 -19.86 3.84 2.71
CA PRO A 778 -20.02 3.29 4.05
C PRO A 778 -19.69 4.31 5.13
N GLU A 779 -20.58 4.46 6.09
CA GLU A 779 -20.37 5.27 7.29
C GLU A 779 -19.19 4.76 8.13
N ARG A 780 -18.37 5.68 8.68
CA ARG A 780 -17.17 5.36 9.45
C ARG A 780 -17.42 5.33 10.96
N LYS A 781 -17.99 4.28 11.49
CA LYS A 781 -18.30 4.12 12.91
C LYS A 781 -17.12 3.77 13.83
N LYS A 782 -15.95 3.42 13.29
CA LYS A 782 -14.78 3.08 14.12
C LYS A 782 -13.95 4.32 14.42
N PRO A 783 -13.62 4.58 15.70
CA PRO A 783 -12.75 5.71 16.05
C PRO A 783 -11.37 5.52 15.39
N SER A 784 -10.92 6.55 14.72
CA SER A 784 -9.63 6.61 14.05
C SER A 784 -9.06 8.01 14.18
N GLY A 785 -7.72 8.12 14.03
CA GLY A 785 -7.01 9.37 14.07
C GLY A 785 -6.30 9.64 15.40
N ALA A 786 -5.80 10.86 15.54
CA ALA A 786 -5.02 11.28 16.70
C ALA A 786 -5.92 11.56 17.90
N LEU A 787 -5.44 11.23 19.11
CA LEU A 787 -6.14 11.58 20.35
C LEU A 787 -6.09 13.09 20.61
N HIS A 788 -4.95 13.71 20.33
CA HIS A 788 -4.68 15.13 20.48
C HIS A 788 -3.61 15.54 19.46
N GLU A 789 -3.44 16.84 19.27
CA GLU A 789 -2.31 17.36 18.46
C GLU A 789 -0.97 16.98 19.11
N GLU A 790 0.09 16.85 18.31
CA GLU A 790 1.41 16.42 18.82
C GLU A 790 2.12 17.48 19.66
N THR A 791 1.78 18.75 19.50
CA THR A 791 2.43 19.87 20.17
C THR A 791 1.91 20.05 21.59
N PHE A 792 2.77 19.80 22.57
CA PHE A 792 2.52 20.08 23.99
C PHE A 792 3.01 21.48 24.35
N ARG A 793 2.11 22.29 24.90
CA ARG A 793 2.42 23.68 25.29
C ARG A 793 2.23 23.88 26.77
N LYS A 794 2.87 24.92 27.33
CA LYS A 794 2.60 25.38 28.71
C LYS A 794 1.25 26.09 28.77
N GLU A 795 0.67 26.17 29.94
CA GLU A 795 -0.64 26.79 30.16
C GLU A 795 -0.63 28.27 29.78
N GLU A 796 0.46 28.98 30.09
CA GLU A 796 0.64 30.41 29.84
C GLU A 796 0.58 30.74 28.30
N GLU A 797 1.01 29.82 27.44
CA GLU A 797 0.96 30.02 25.99
C GLU A 797 -0.48 30.09 25.42
N PHE A 798 -1.47 29.69 26.20
CA PHE A 798 -2.88 29.74 25.85
C PHE A 798 -3.62 30.96 26.44
N TYR A 799 -3.02 31.70 27.36
CA TYR A 799 -3.69 32.84 28.02
C TYR A 799 -4.15 33.89 27.02
N GLN A 800 -3.34 34.26 26.05
CA GLN A 800 -3.71 35.21 24.99
C GLN A 800 -4.90 34.72 24.16
N SER A 801 -4.94 33.44 23.84
CA SER A 801 -5.98 32.84 22.97
C SER A 801 -7.32 32.62 23.70
N TYR A 802 -7.32 32.51 25.00
CA TYR A 802 -8.51 32.16 25.80
C TYR A 802 -8.89 33.19 26.88
N GLY A 803 -8.28 34.38 26.87
CA GLY A 803 -8.67 35.44 27.80
C GLY A 803 -8.14 35.23 29.22
N GLY A 804 -6.87 34.83 29.36
CA GLY A 804 -6.20 34.65 30.67
C GLY A 804 -6.35 33.25 31.25
N LYS A 805 -5.94 33.11 32.52
CA LYS A 805 -5.93 31.83 33.23
C LYS A 805 -7.34 31.24 33.40
N GLU A 806 -8.33 32.08 33.76
CA GLU A 806 -9.72 31.65 33.91
C GLU A 806 -10.32 31.15 32.59
N GLY A 807 -10.04 31.83 31.49
CA GLY A 807 -10.45 31.39 30.15
C GLY A 807 -9.87 30.05 29.74
N VAL A 808 -8.63 29.76 30.11
CA VAL A 808 -7.98 28.45 29.88
C VAL A 808 -8.63 27.36 30.76
N LEU A 809 -8.92 27.64 32.01
CA LEU A 809 -9.63 26.70 32.90
C LEU A 809 -11.03 26.39 32.35
N LYS A 810 -11.77 27.38 31.91
CA LYS A 810 -13.07 27.22 31.25
C LYS A 810 -12.96 26.41 29.96
N ALA A 811 -11.93 26.65 29.16
CA ALA A 811 -11.69 25.88 27.93
C ALA A 811 -11.34 24.40 28.20
N LEU A 812 -10.63 24.13 29.29
CA LEU A 812 -10.35 22.77 29.77
C LEU A 812 -11.63 22.06 30.23
N GLU A 813 -12.44 22.73 31.05
CA GLU A 813 -13.74 22.21 31.51
C GLU A 813 -14.69 21.90 30.34
N LEU A 814 -14.74 22.78 29.35
CA LEU A 814 -15.56 22.63 28.18
C LEU A 814 -14.99 21.58 27.17
N GLY A 815 -13.79 21.05 27.40
CA GLY A 815 -13.14 20.11 26.51
C GLY A 815 -12.67 20.71 25.18
N LYS A 816 -12.53 22.03 25.08
CA LYS A 816 -11.95 22.72 23.92
C LYS A 816 -10.47 22.42 23.77
N ILE A 817 -9.79 22.29 24.89
CA ILE A 817 -8.39 21.87 25.01
C ILE A 817 -8.28 20.80 26.10
N ARG A 818 -7.15 20.08 26.16
CA ARG A 818 -6.95 18.98 27.10
C ARG A 818 -5.66 19.15 27.89
N LYS A 819 -5.68 18.71 29.16
CA LYS A 819 -4.46 18.65 29.99
C LYS A 819 -3.91 17.23 29.98
N VAL A 820 -2.68 17.05 29.50
CA VAL A 820 -2.00 15.77 29.41
C VAL A 820 -0.61 15.89 30.01
N ASN A 821 -0.32 15.13 31.08
CA ASN A 821 0.96 15.20 31.81
C ASN A 821 1.38 16.63 32.23
N GLY A 822 0.43 17.42 32.74
CA GLY A 822 0.70 18.78 33.20
C GLY A 822 0.84 19.85 32.12
N LYS A 823 0.75 19.46 30.82
CA LYS A 823 0.78 20.38 29.68
C LYS A 823 -0.56 20.40 28.95
N ILE A 824 -0.81 21.46 28.21
CA ILE A 824 -2.03 21.63 27.42
C ILE A 824 -1.79 21.24 25.96
N VAL A 825 -2.78 20.56 25.38
CA VAL A 825 -2.84 20.16 23.98
C VAL A 825 -4.20 20.49 23.40
N LYS A 826 -4.27 20.75 22.09
CA LYS A 826 -5.54 20.84 21.36
C LYS A 826 -6.10 19.45 21.08
N ASN A 827 -7.40 19.39 20.83
CA ASN A 827 -8.08 18.16 20.42
C ASN A 827 -7.48 17.63 19.12
N GLY A 828 -7.44 16.31 18.99
CA GLY A 828 -7.14 15.61 17.74
C GLY A 828 -8.37 15.48 16.85
N ASP A 829 -8.47 14.33 16.19
CA ASP A 829 -9.57 14.07 15.24
C ASP A 829 -10.93 13.94 15.94
N MET A 830 -11.96 14.44 15.29
CA MET A 830 -13.35 14.27 15.72
C MET A 830 -13.81 12.86 15.37
N PHE A 831 -14.42 12.18 16.32
CA PHE A 831 -14.94 10.83 16.17
C PHE A 831 -16.34 10.82 15.58
N ARG A 832 -17.24 11.61 16.19
CA ARG A 832 -18.64 11.79 15.75
C ARG A 832 -19.18 13.13 16.22
N VAL A 833 -20.35 13.48 15.74
CA VAL A 833 -21.11 14.64 16.19
C VAL A 833 -22.51 14.18 16.56
N ASP A 834 -22.96 14.46 17.77
CA ASP A 834 -24.31 14.15 18.22
C ASP A 834 -25.21 15.37 18.02
N ILE A 835 -26.32 15.16 17.33
CA ILE A 835 -27.27 16.21 16.97
C ILE A 835 -28.45 16.19 17.92
N PHE A 836 -28.75 17.37 18.46
CA PHE A 836 -29.89 17.66 19.33
C PHE A 836 -30.80 18.69 18.69
N LYS A 837 -32.08 18.66 19.06
CA LYS A 837 -33.09 19.62 18.63
C LYS A 837 -33.73 20.27 19.89
N HIS A 838 -33.82 21.58 19.91
CA HIS A 838 -34.48 22.29 20.98
C HIS A 838 -36.00 22.17 20.84
N LYS A 839 -36.70 21.69 21.83
CA LYS A 839 -38.12 21.34 21.82
C LYS A 839 -39.06 22.51 21.44
N LYS A 840 -38.77 23.74 21.94
CA LYS A 840 -39.61 24.92 21.65
C LYS A 840 -39.25 25.62 20.33
N THR A 841 -37.97 25.74 19.99
CA THR A 841 -37.52 26.55 18.83
C THR A 841 -37.28 25.73 17.58
N ASN A 842 -37.31 24.42 17.67
CA ASN A 842 -37.00 23.48 16.59
C ASN A 842 -35.60 23.67 15.98
N LYS A 843 -34.67 24.39 16.64
CA LYS A 843 -33.31 24.61 16.19
C LYS A 843 -32.42 23.44 16.52
N PHE A 844 -31.52 23.11 15.61
CA PHE A 844 -30.55 22.03 15.80
C PHE A 844 -29.26 22.50 16.45
N TYR A 845 -28.70 21.64 17.28
CA TYR A 845 -27.43 21.85 18.01
C TYR A 845 -26.52 20.65 17.84
N ALA A 846 -25.23 20.86 17.82
CA ALA A 846 -24.23 19.82 17.62
C ALA A 846 -23.27 19.72 18.81
N VAL A 847 -23.14 18.51 19.33
CA VAL A 847 -22.16 18.17 20.37
C VAL A 847 -21.00 17.44 19.69
N PRO A 848 -19.84 18.06 19.51
CA PRO A 848 -18.69 17.41 18.93
C PRO A 848 -18.05 16.43 19.91
N ILE A 849 -17.75 15.23 19.47
CA ILE A 849 -17.12 14.18 20.25
C ILE A 849 -15.80 13.83 19.59
N TYR A 850 -14.72 14.02 20.32
CA TYR A 850 -13.37 13.77 19.83
C TYR A 850 -12.88 12.36 20.17
N THR A 851 -11.87 11.91 19.45
CA THR A 851 -11.24 10.60 19.69
C THR A 851 -10.72 10.48 21.15
N MET A 852 -10.35 11.59 21.76
CA MET A 852 -9.93 11.64 23.16
C MET A 852 -11.08 11.32 24.12
N ASP A 853 -12.28 11.85 23.87
CA ASP A 853 -13.48 11.59 24.71
C ASP A 853 -13.83 10.11 24.67
N PHE A 854 -13.80 9.51 23.49
CA PHE A 854 -13.99 8.07 23.33
C PHE A 854 -12.93 7.25 24.10
N ALA A 855 -11.66 7.67 24.04
CA ALA A 855 -10.57 6.97 24.74
C ALA A 855 -10.65 7.09 26.27
N LEU A 856 -11.15 8.21 26.77
CA LEU A 856 -11.39 8.46 28.20
C LEU A 856 -12.72 7.90 28.69
N LYS A 857 -13.57 7.41 27.80
CA LYS A 857 -14.93 6.95 28.09
C LYS A 857 -15.81 8.04 28.70
N VAL A 858 -15.62 9.29 28.29
CA VAL A 858 -16.40 10.45 28.68
C VAL A 858 -17.33 10.85 27.55
N LEU A 859 -18.62 10.99 27.81
CA LEU A 859 -19.60 11.42 26.84
C LEU A 859 -19.88 12.90 27.00
N PRO A 860 -19.37 13.83 26.14
CA PRO A 860 -19.65 15.25 26.22
C PRO A 860 -21.14 15.54 26.04
N ASN A 861 -21.66 16.53 26.76
CA ASN A 861 -23.07 16.95 26.71
C ASN A 861 -23.24 18.47 26.54
N LYS A 862 -22.24 19.15 25.98
CA LYS A 862 -22.30 20.59 25.71
C LYS A 862 -22.15 20.85 24.21
N ALA A 863 -23.09 21.60 23.62
CA ALA A 863 -23.09 21.96 22.21
C ALA A 863 -22.53 23.36 21.98
N VAL A 864 -21.94 23.58 20.80
CA VAL A 864 -21.49 24.90 20.34
C VAL A 864 -22.66 25.61 19.67
N ALA A 865 -22.90 26.88 20.02
CA ALA A 865 -23.94 27.70 19.39
C ALA A 865 -23.35 29.03 18.88
N ARG A 866 -24.01 29.62 17.87
CA ARG A 866 -23.70 30.93 17.33
C ARG A 866 -24.74 31.98 17.79
N SER A 867 -24.29 33.13 18.22
CA SER A 867 -25.20 34.27 18.56
C SER A 867 -25.79 34.87 17.26
N LYS A 868 -26.84 35.69 17.42
CA LYS A 868 -27.41 36.46 16.27
C LYS A 868 -26.38 37.40 15.62
N LYS A 869 -25.40 37.90 16.39
CA LYS A 869 -24.29 38.73 15.88
C LYS A 869 -23.13 37.92 15.26
N GLY A 870 -23.28 36.57 15.17
CA GLY A 870 -22.23 35.72 14.58
C GLY A 870 -21.13 35.28 15.55
N GLU A 871 -21.15 35.75 16.82
CA GLU A 871 -20.17 35.35 17.85
C GLU A 871 -20.46 33.94 18.35
N ILE A 872 -19.42 33.18 18.69
CA ILE A 872 -19.57 31.84 19.27
C ILE A 872 -19.90 32.05 20.73
N LYS A 873 -21.12 31.66 21.15
CA LYS A 873 -21.54 31.63 22.54
C LYS A 873 -20.90 30.48 23.30
N ASP A 874 -20.92 30.55 24.60
CA ASP A 874 -20.54 29.48 25.51
C ASP A 874 -21.24 28.16 25.15
N TRP A 875 -20.53 27.07 25.42
CA TRP A 875 -21.03 25.74 25.15
C TRP A 875 -22.29 25.48 25.99
N ILE A 876 -23.39 25.30 25.30
CA ILE A 876 -24.73 25.14 25.88
C ILE A 876 -24.87 23.70 26.34
N LEU A 877 -25.36 23.53 27.60
CA LEU A 877 -25.69 22.19 28.13
C LEU A 877 -26.94 21.66 27.41
N MET A 878 -26.86 20.41 26.93
CA MET A 878 -28.00 19.69 26.39
C MET A 878 -28.79 19.07 27.56
N ASP A 879 -29.66 19.88 28.12
CA ASP A 879 -30.56 19.53 29.22
C ASP A 879 -31.90 18.95 28.68
N GLU A 880 -32.91 18.88 29.53
CA GLU A 880 -34.27 18.40 29.23
C GLU A 880 -35.01 19.20 28.15
N ASN A 881 -34.57 20.44 27.86
CA ASN A 881 -35.15 21.26 26.79
C ASN A 881 -34.68 20.80 25.40
N TYR A 882 -33.73 19.90 25.32
CA TYR A 882 -33.18 19.40 24.10
C TYR A 882 -33.43 17.91 23.96
N GLU A 883 -33.82 17.50 22.76
CA GLU A 883 -34.02 16.11 22.39
C GLU A 883 -32.87 15.62 21.51
N PHE A 884 -32.32 14.47 21.83
CA PHE A 884 -31.32 13.82 20.98
C PHE A 884 -31.98 13.28 19.70
N CYS A 885 -31.43 13.64 18.54
CA CYS A 885 -31.95 13.18 17.25
C CYS A 885 -31.15 11.98 16.71
N PHE A 886 -29.86 12.16 16.48
CA PHE A 886 -28.97 11.14 15.89
C PHE A 886 -27.51 11.52 16.05
N SER A 887 -26.64 10.51 15.85
CA SER A 887 -25.18 10.70 15.76
C SER A 887 -24.72 10.68 14.30
N LEU A 888 -23.87 11.62 13.93
CA LEU A 888 -23.21 11.70 12.62
C LEU A 888 -21.77 11.25 12.72
N TYR A 889 -21.42 10.28 11.92
CA TYR A 889 -20.04 9.85 11.68
C TYR A 889 -19.60 10.34 10.30
N LYS A 890 -18.31 10.39 10.07
CA LYS A 890 -17.82 10.72 8.71
C LYS A 890 -18.43 9.77 7.69
N ASP A 891 -18.88 10.32 6.58
CA ASP A 891 -19.59 9.63 5.50
C ASP A 891 -21.03 9.14 5.89
N SER A 892 -21.65 9.68 6.97
CA SER A 892 -23.10 9.51 7.21
C SER A 892 -23.92 10.17 6.12
N LEU A 893 -24.99 9.53 5.66
CA LEU A 893 -25.96 10.11 4.74
C LEU A 893 -26.99 10.93 5.49
N ILE A 894 -27.21 12.16 5.08
CA ILE A 894 -28.17 13.09 5.67
C ILE A 894 -29.02 13.78 4.62
N LEU A 895 -30.27 14.04 4.95
CA LEU A 895 -31.18 14.91 4.22
C LEU A 895 -31.17 16.28 4.86
N ILE A 896 -30.82 17.31 4.10
CA ILE A 896 -30.76 18.70 4.58
C ILE A 896 -31.54 19.65 3.68
N GLN A 897 -32.15 20.66 4.28
CA GLN A 897 -32.76 21.81 3.57
C GLN A 897 -32.35 23.09 4.28
N THR A 898 -31.67 23.98 3.55
CA THR A 898 -31.38 25.35 4.02
C THR A 898 -32.58 26.25 3.78
N LYS A 899 -32.55 27.48 4.30
CA LYS A 899 -33.66 28.43 4.12
C LYS A 899 -33.90 28.80 2.67
N ASP A 900 -32.83 28.82 1.86
CA ASP A 900 -32.84 29.26 0.47
C ASP A 900 -33.21 28.15 -0.51
N MET A 901 -33.23 26.90 -0.04
CA MET A 901 -33.57 25.74 -0.87
C MET A 901 -35.07 25.50 -0.91
N GLN A 902 -35.58 25.14 -2.08
CA GLN A 902 -37.01 24.77 -2.26
C GLN A 902 -37.30 23.37 -1.71
N GLU A 903 -36.41 22.41 -1.97
CA GLU A 903 -36.55 21.01 -1.59
C GLU A 903 -35.29 20.53 -0.81
N PRO A 904 -35.44 19.53 0.06
CA PRO A 904 -34.33 18.94 0.76
C PRO A 904 -33.44 18.10 -0.18
N GLU A 905 -32.14 18.03 0.12
CA GLU A 905 -31.15 17.27 -0.66
C GLU A 905 -30.42 16.22 0.21
N LEU A 906 -30.25 15.05 -0.37
CA LEU A 906 -29.44 13.97 0.22
C LEU A 906 -27.94 14.20 -0.04
N VAL A 907 -27.16 14.30 1.04
CA VAL A 907 -25.73 14.58 0.98
C VAL A 907 -24.95 13.75 1.99
N TYR A 908 -23.68 13.50 1.72
CA TYR A 908 -22.78 12.85 2.68
C TYR A 908 -22.14 13.86 3.62
N PHE A 909 -22.22 13.61 4.91
CA PHE A 909 -21.54 14.37 5.95
C PHE A 909 -20.03 14.09 5.95
N ASN A 910 -19.22 15.12 5.72
CA ASN A 910 -17.76 15.01 5.70
C ASN A 910 -17.12 15.41 7.03
N ALA A 911 -17.53 16.55 7.59
CA ALA A 911 -17.00 17.09 8.83
C ALA A 911 -17.93 18.13 9.47
N PHE A 912 -17.69 18.43 10.74
CA PHE A 912 -18.26 19.55 11.48
C PHE A 912 -17.15 20.50 11.93
N THR A 913 -17.37 21.78 11.78
CA THR A 913 -16.43 22.83 12.19
C THR A 913 -16.99 23.56 13.40
N SER A 914 -16.39 23.33 14.59
CA SER A 914 -16.84 23.94 15.85
C SER A 914 -16.68 25.46 15.88
N SER A 915 -15.65 26.00 15.21
CA SER A 915 -15.41 27.45 15.14
C SER A 915 -16.48 28.23 14.35
N THR A 916 -17.13 27.58 13.40
CA THR A 916 -18.19 28.20 12.58
C THR A 916 -19.57 27.60 12.81
N VAL A 917 -19.67 26.58 13.67
CA VAL A 917 -20.90 25.82 13.96
C VAL A 917 -21.58 25.35 12.67
N SER A 918 -20.80 24.75 11.79
CA SER A 918 -21.25 24.43 10.44
C SER A 918 -20.84 23.03 9.99
N LEU A 919 -21.65 22.50 9.07
CA LEU A 919 -21.37 21.22 8.41
C LEU A 919 -20.55 21.44 7.13
N ILE A 920 -19.79 20.42 6.78
CA ILE A 920 -19.18 20.21 5.46
C ILE A 920 -19.81 18.97 4.88
N VAL A 921 -20.40 19.08 3.70
CA VAL A 921 -21.11 17.98 3.03
C VAL A 921 -20.66 17.83 1.57
N SER A 922 -20.87 16.66 0.99
CA SER A 922 -20.55 16.38 -0.41
C SER A 922 -21.70 15.69 -1.14
N LYS A 923 -21.79 15.92 -2.46
CA LYS A 923 -22.71 15.21 -3.37
C LYS A 923 -22.27 13.73 -3.47
N HIS A 924 -23.23 12.84 -3.64
CA HIS A 924 -22.93 11.39 -3.62
C HIS A 924 -22.06 10.92 -4.79
N ASP A 925 -22.30 11.42 -6.00
CA ASP A 925 -21.64 11.01 -7.26
C ASP A 925 -20.46 11.90 -7.67
N ASN A 926 -20.29 13.05 -7.02
CA ASN A 926 -19.30 14.09 -7.35
C ASN A 926 -19.42 14.66 -8.78
N LYS A 927 -20.62 14.57 -9.42
CA LYS A 927 -20.84 15.07 -10.78
C LYS A 927 -21.27 16.53 -10.72
N PHE A 928 -20.43 17.42 -11.24
CA PHE A 928 -20.64 18.88 -11.23
C PHE A 928 -21.58 19.37 -12.33
N GLU A 929 -21.49 18.77 -13.52
CA GLU A 929 -22.20 19.25 -14.73
C GLU A 929 -23.73 19.14 -14.63
N THR A 930 -24.24 18.22 -13.79
CA THR A 930 -25.68 17.93 -13.64
C THR A 930 -26.28 18.47 -12.35
N LEU A 931 -25.73 19.56 -11.79
CA LEU A 931 -26.30 20.19 -10.61
C LEU A 931 -27.66 20.83 -10.93
N SER A 932 -28.72 20.40 -10.22
CA SER A 932 -30.04 21.03 -10.26
C SER A 932 -29.97 22.47 -9.75
N LYS A 933 -31.02 23.25 -10.00
CA LYS A 933 -31.14 24.61 -9.45
C LYS A 933 -31.02 24.62 -7.92
N ASN A 934 -31.62 23.66 -7.26
CA ASN A 934 -31.60 23.48 -5.81
C ASN A 934 -30.19 23.09 -5.31
N GLN A 935 -29.51 22.19 -6.01
CA GLN A 935 -28.12 21.78 -5.71
C GLN A 935 -27.11 22.92 -5.93
N LYS A 936 -27.31 23.79 -6.94
CA LYS A 936 -26.47 24.97 -7.15
C LYS A 936 -26.54 25.96 -5.97
N ILE A 937 -27.69 26.06 -5.30
CA ILE A 937 -27.82 26.86 -4.06
C ILE A 937 -26.96 26.29 -2.95
N LEU A 938 -26.97 24.98 -2.77
CA LEU A 938 -26.21 24.29 -1.73
C LEU A 938 -24.69 24.30 -2.02
N PHE A 939 -24.31 23.98 -3.25
CA PHE A 939 -22.92 23.79 -3.69
C PHE A 939 -22.33 25.03 -4.39
N LYS A 940 -22.58 26.24 -3.88
CA LYS A 940 -22.16 27.53 -4.47
C LYS A 940 -20.68 27.61 -4.88
N ASN A 941 -19.80 26.94 -4.12
CA ASN A 941 -18.33 26.97 -4.27
C ASN A 941 -17.78 25.64 -4.82
N ALA A 942 -18.63 24.80 -5.40
CA ALA A 942 -18.20 23.56 -6.01
C ALA A 942 -17.46 23.82 -7.34
N ASN A 943 -16.62 22.87 -7.72
CA ASN A 943 -15.91 22.88 -9.00
C ASN A 943 -15.89 21.45 -9.59
N GLU A 944 -15.39 21.30 -10.80
CA GLU A 944 -15.31 20.03 -11.51
C GLU A 944 -14.56 18.92 -10.76
N LYS A 945 -13.65 19.27 -9.84
CA LYS A 945 -12.87 18.29 -9.06
C LYS A 945 -13.62 17.79 -7.82
N GLU A 946 -14.35 18.70 -7.15
CA GLU A 946 -15.01 18.39 -5.89
C GLU A 946 -16.36 19.12 -5.76
N VAL A 947 -17.44 18.36 -5.63
CA VAL A 947 -18.79 18.90 -5.33
C VAL A 947 -19.03 18.85 -3.83
N ILE A 948 -18.44 19.85 -3.13
CA ILE A 948 -18.48 19.99 -1.68
C ILE A 948 -19.09 21.33 -1.29
N ALA A 949 -20.01 21.32 -0.34
CA ALA A 949 -20.53 22.52 0.32
C ALA A 949 -19.91 22.67 1.71
N LYS A 950 -19.44 23.88 2.01
CA LYS A 950 -18.82 24.23 3.30
C LYS A 950 -19.67 25.31 4.00
N SER A 951 -19.48 25.43 5.30
CA SER A 951 -20.10 26.48 6.12
C SER A 951 -21.64 26.45 6.16
N ILE A 952 -22.22 25.23 6.13
CA ILE A 952 -23.68 25.08 6.27
C ILE A 952 -24.05 25.16 7.76
N GLY A 953 -24.64 26.26 8.16
CA GLY A 953 -25.05 26.51 9.55
C GLY A 953 -26.20 25.59 9.99
N ILE A 954 -25.99 24.79 11.03
CA ILE A 954 -26.96 23.77 11.47
C ILE A 954 -28.22 24.38 12.08
N GLN A 955 -28.14 25.52 12.76
CA GLN A 955 -29.26 26.16 13.44
C GLN A 955 -30.35 26.74 12.49
N ASN A 956 -30.00 26.87 11.21
CA ASN A 956 -30.85 27.44 10.15
C ASN A 956 -31.41 26.39 9.19
N LEU A 957 -31.18 25.09 9.45
CA LEU A 957 -31.74 24.03 8.63
C LEU A 957 -33.25 23.90 8.89
N LYS A 958 -34.04 23.83 7.82
CA LYS A 958 -35.47 23.50 7.86
C LYS A 958 -35.68 22.00 8.04
N VAL A 959 -34.91 21.22 7.31
CA VAL A 959 -34.88 19.74 7.40
C VAL A 959 -33.46 19.29 7.74
N PHE A 960 -33.36 18.38 8.70
CA PHE A 960 -32.12 17.75 9.07
C PHE A 960 -32.41 16.35 9.60
N GLU A 961 -32.25 15.35 8.76
CA GLU A 961 -32.58 13.96 9.05
C GLU A 961 -31.43 13.04 8.65
N LYS A 962 -31.33 11.91 9.33
CA LYS A 962 -30.33 10.90 9.00
C LYS A 962 -30.93 9.80 8.14
N TYR A 963 -30.18 9.37 7.13
CA TYR A 963 -30.53 8.26 6.24
C TYR A 963 -29.43 7.19 6.28
N ILE A 964 -29.77 5.99 5.83
CA ILE A 964 -28.86 4.86 5.68
C ILE A 964 -28.82 4.52 4.18
N VAL A 965 -27.65 4.17 3.70
CA VAL A 965 -27.45 3.66 2.35
C VAL A 965 -26.97 2.22 2.39
N SER A 966 -27.64 1.35 1.64
CA SER A 966 -27.24 -0.06 1.49
C SER A 966 -25.93 -0.18 0.68
N ALA A 967 -25.35 -1.39 0.63
CA ALA A 967 -24.17 -1.64 -0.22
C ALA A 967 -24.47 -1.42 -1.71
N LEU A 968 -25.72 -1.52 -2.11
CA LEU A 968 -26.21 -1.39 -3.49
C LEU A 968 -26.66 0.04 -3.85
N GLY A 969 -26.70 0.96 -2.90
CA GLY A 969 -27.14 2.34 -3.13
C GLY A 969 -28.61 2.62 -2.76
N GLU A 970 -29.31 1.65 -2.20
CA GLU A 970 -30.70 1.83 -1.76
C GLU A 970 -30.71 2.71 -0.50
N VAL A 971 -31.52 3.75 -0.51
CA VAL A 971 -31.58 4.77 0.54
C VAL A 971 -32.85 4.58 1.37
N THR A 972 -32.69 4.52 2.70
CA THR A 972 -33.79 4.42 3.65
C THR A 972 -33.60 5.40 4.80
N LYS A 973 -34.70 5.93 5.36
CA LYS A 973 -34.61 6.79 6.55
C LYS A 973 -34.06 5.97 7.73
N ALA A 974 -33.14 6.55 8.48
CA ALA A 974 -32.56 5.87 9.64
C ALA A 974 -33.60 5.80 10.76
N GLU A 975 -33.76 4.64 11.38
CA GLU A 975 -34.55 4.48 12.59
C GLU A 975 -33.92 5.26 13.74
N PHE A 976 -34.75 5.76 14.65
CA PHE A 976 -34.26 6.37 15.88
C PHE A 976 -33.49 5.37 16.72
N ARG A 977 -32.32 5.79 17.21
CA ARG A 977 -31.53 5.03 18.18
C ARG A 977 -31.15 5.93 19.35
N GLN A 978 -31.14 5.38 20.53
CA GLN A 978 -30.68 6.09 21.71
C GLN A 978 -29.21 6.51 21.54
N ARG A 979 -28.85 7.59 22.22
CA ARG A 979 -27.47 8.10 22.24
C ARG A 979 -26.53 7.06 22.85
N GLU A 980 -25.57 6.55 22.09
CA GLU A 980 -24.63 5.54 22.55
C GLU A 980 -23.62 6.13 23.55
N ASP A 981 -23.50 5.51 24.73
CA ASP A 981 -22.48 5.79 25.73
C ASP A 981 -21.23 4.94 25.48
N PHE A 982 -20.06 5.41 25.94
CA PHE A 982 -18.74 4.74 25.80
C PHE A 982 -18.38 3.86 27.00
N LYS A 983 -19.25 3.75 27.97
CA LYS A 983 -19.03 2.97 29.20
C LYS A 983 -19.24 1.47 28.99
N LYS A 984 -19.84 1.06 27.89
CA LYS A 984 -20.06 -0.36 27.53
C LYS A 984 -18.82 -1.02 26.97
#